data_40e6e45ac2e102adea646b31ed6aa1c1
#
_entry.id   40e6e45ac2e102adea646b31ed6aa1c1
#
_cell.length_a   1.000
_cell.length_b   1.000
_cell.length_c   1.000
_cell.angle_alpha   90.00
_cell.angle_beta   90.00
_cell.angle_gamma   90.00
#
_symmetry.space_group_name_H-M   'P 1'
#
loop_
_entity.id
_entity.type
_entity.pdbx_description
1 polymer ?
#
loop_
_entity_poly.entity_id
_entity_poly.type
_entity_poly.pdbx_seq_one_letter_code
_entity_poly.pdbx_strand_id
1 'polypeptide(L)'
;MNWQQACELPYYNGTDLGANYTPAATTFKLWAPTAAAVTVELFATGTDAEPNAHHLGAHHLQWERDGVWSLTLSGDWKNTYYLYHLQFHDGRTADAVDPYARTAGANGRRAMVLDLDAAAPEGWAEDKRPVIPPHARSVWEVHVADFSADEHSGVPAEYRGKFMGFVPGDTTLDGDGVHPTCLNYLKDLGVSHVQLQPIFDYETVDESRPDGGYNWGYDPKNYNVPEGSFATDPFHGEVRVRECRAMVAALHRAGLGVVMDVVYNHTYHSDSNLERTVPGYWNRRWPNDQMTNGSGCGCDLASERPMVRKYIVDSILYWAQTYHIDGFRFDLMALEDADTMNAIRAALDALPGGQDILLYGEPWQGGSTNFEGGARPADKRALDVLSDRIGFFCDDTRDSIKGNVFDAGNAGYVNGAPQHGHEVLHSIGAWRGGQHGYWPRQAGQVVQYISAHDNLTLWDKLAAVGRRRDYDAPDAELLAQNRLAAGIYLTCQGLPFMQAGEEWGRTKHGDHNSYQGPLETNKLDWTRAHRPEFAALTAFYRGMLAIRRTCARIAGAYGEPQPFVLALQGWLIGFIPESPDPKDVVVVYYNPERTHQWVSLPIGSWRKLTDGVHAGTTPFGPIYRDAMELPPVSVTVLRLE
;
A
#
# COMPACT_ATOMS: atom_id res chain seq x y z
N MET A 1 22.04 0.17 -23.75
CA MET A 1 22.96 -0.82 -23.10
C MET A 1 22.23 -2.15 -23.00
N ASN A 2 22.82 -3.25 -23.47
CA ASN A 2 22.22 -4.58 -23.35
C ASN A 2 22.62 -5.24 -22.02
N TRP A 3 22.02 -6.40 -21.72
CA TRP A 3 22.26 -7.17 -20.48
C TRP A 3 23.73 -7.47 -20.20
N GLN A 4 24.49 -7.94 -21.20
CA GLN A 4 25.91 -8.25 -21.03
C GLN A 4 26.72 -7.00 -20.65
N GLN A 5 26.51 -5.90 -21.37
CA GLN A 5 27.17 -4.62 -21.07
C GLN A 5 26.78 -4.10 -19.68
N ALA A 6 25.53 -4.28 -19.27
CA ALA A 6 25.07 -3.89 -17.93
C ALA A 6 25.76 -4.72 -16.83
N CYS A 7 25.93 -6.02 -17.04
CA CYS A 7 26.64 -6.90 -16.10
C CYS A 7 28.15 -6.67 -16.01
N GLU A 8 28.74 -6.02 -17.02
CA GLU A 8 30.17 -5.65 -17.04
C GLU A 8 30.46 -4.36 -16.25
N LEU A 9 29.42 -3.56 -15.94
CA LEU A 9 29.63 -2.37 -15.12
C LEU A 9 30.00 -2.76 -13.68
N PRO A 10 30.88 -1.98 -13.05
CA PRO A 10 31.33 -2.29 -11.70
C PRO A 10 30.18 -2.22 -10.68
N TYR A 11 30.11 -3.20 -9.79
CA TYR A 11 29.16 -3.26 -8.69
C TYR A 11 29.75 -2.58 -7.45
N TYR A 12 29.02 -1.62 -6.88
CA TYR A 12 29.37 -0.97 -5.64
C TYR A 12 28.64 -1.59 -4.45
N ASN A 13 29.37 -2.17 -3.51
CA ASN A 13 28.81 -2.84 -2.33
C ASN A 13 28.74 -1.94 -1.07
N GLY A 14 29.10 -0.64 -1.17
CA GLY A 14 28.99 0.29 -0.05
C GLY A 14 27.55 0.70 0.24
N THR A 15 27.32 1.26 1.44
CA THR A 15 26.01 1.73 1.92
C THR A 15 25.95 3.25 2.07
N ASP A 16 26.89 3.97 1.46
CA ASP A 16 27.16 5.39 1.69
C ASP A 16 27.01 6.25 0.42
N LEU A 17 26.25 5.76 -0.58
CA LEU A 17 25.84 6.58 -1.72
C LEU A 17 24.91 7.72 -1.26
N GLY A 18 24.97 8.85 -1.96
CA GLY A 18 24.26 10.07 -1.61
C GLY A 18 25.11 11.09 -0.84
N ALA A 19 24.46 12.09 -0.24
CA ALA A 19 25.10 13.09 0.61
C ALA A 19 25.12 12.63 2.07
N ASN A 20 26.32 12.38 2.59
CA ASN A 20 26.56 11.95 3.97
C ASN A 20 27.05 13.15 4.78
N TYR A 21 26.15 13.68 5.60
CA TYR A 21 26.35 14.92 6.37
C TYR A 21 26.90 14.65 7.78
N THR A 22 27.80 15.50 8.19
CA THR A 22 28.16 15.79 9.58
C THR A 22 28.35 17.31 9.75
N PRO A 23 28.29 17.88 10.97
CA PRO A 23 28.56 19.33 11.16
C PRO A 23 29.97 19.78 10.73
N ALA A 24 30.92 18.84 10.63
CA ALA A 24 32.30 19.12 10.22
C ALA A 24 32.52 19.02 8.70
N ALA A 25 31.73 18.18 8.01
CA ALA A 25 31.92 17.95 6.58
C ALA A 25 30.71 17.23 5.98
N THR A 26 30.51 17.38 4.66
CA THR A 26 29.58 16.58 3.87
C THR A 26 30.35 15.81 2.79
N THR A 27 30.13 14.49 2.72
CA THR A 27 30.68 13.64 1.66
C THR A 27 29.59 13.31 0.66
N PHE A 28 29.76 13.71 -0.59
CA PHE A 28 28.90 13.40 -1.73
C PHE A 28 29.45 12.16 -2.45
N LYS A 29 28.61 11.17 -2.68
CA LYS A 29 28.96 9.94 -3.42
C LYS A 29 27.91 9.59 -4.46
N LEU A 30 28.35 9.41 -5.70
CA LEU A 30 27.48 9.04 -6.82
C LEU A 30 28.06 7.83 -7.56
N TRP A 31 27.25 6.81 -7.81
CA TRP A 31 27.59 5.73 -8.74
C TRP A 31 27.25 6.17 -10.17
N ALA A 32 28.30 6.42 -10.97
CA ALA A 32 28.18 6.86 -12.35
C ALA A 32 29.37 6.34 -13.20
N PRO A 33 29.46 5.01 -13.40
CA PRO A 33 30.64 4.36 -14.01
C PRO A 33 30.88 4.76 -15.47
N THR A 34 29.89 5.31 -16.15
CA THR A 34 29.99 5.73 -17.56
C THR A 34 30.32 7.22 -17.74
N ALA A 35 30.34 7.99 -16.63
CA ALA A 35 30.68 9.40 -16.67
C ALA A 35 32.21 9.61 -16.90
N ALA A 36 32.57 10.66 -17.65
CA ALA A 36 33.92 11.13 -17.81
C ALA A 36 34.32 12.13 -16.72
N ALA A 37 33.35 12.89 -16.20
CA ALA A 37 33.51 13.81 -15.07
C ALA A 37 32.17 14.00 -14.35
N VAL A 38 32.23 14.23 -13.04
CA VAL A 38 31.09 14.55 -12.21
C VAL A 38 31.40 15.79 -11.36
N THR A 39 30.47 16.72 -11.33
CA THR A 39 30.51 17.94 -10.51
C THR A 39 29.27 18.02 -9.63
N VAL A 40 29.40 18.36 -8.36
CA VAL A 40 28.28 18.76 -7.52
C VAL A 40 28.12 20.28 -7.61
N GLU A 41 26.93 20.71 -7.97
CA GLU A 41 26.48 22.10 -8.02
C GLU A 41 25.71 22.43 -6.75
N LEU A 42 26.11 23.46 -6.01
CA LEU A 42 25.50 23.84 -4.74
C LEU A 42 24.66 25.10 -4.89
N PHE A 43 23.50 25.13 -4.22
CA PHE A 43 22.51 26.21 -4.31
C PHE A 43 21.98 26.57 -2.92
N ALA A 44 21.59 27.84 -2.77
CA ALA A 44 20.99 28.34 -1.54
C ALA A 44 19.53 27.89 -1.36
N THR A 45 18.82 27.57 -2.46
CA THR A 45 17.39 27.27 -2.48
C THR A 45 17.09 26.04 -3.34
N GLY A 46 15.93 25.43 -3.12
CA GLY A 46 15.46 24.25 -3.87
C GLY A 46 15.10 24.56 -5.32
N THR A 47 14.75 25.83 -5.63
CA THR A 47 14.44 26.28 -6.99
C THR A 47 14.97 27.69 -7.25
N ASP A 48 15.11 28.07 -8.54
CA ASP A 48 15.51 29.43 -8.92
C ASP A 48 14.38 30.47 -8.76
N ALA A 49 13.15 30.01 -8.54
CA ALA A 49 11.98 30.89 -8.34
C ALA A 49 11.86 31.42 -6.90
N GLU A 50 12.62 30.86 -5.98
CA GLU A 50 12.57 31.25 -4.56
C GLU A 50 13.31 32.57 -4.29
N PRO A 51 12.88 33.34 -3.28
CA PRO A 51 13.63 34.51 -2.85
C PRO A 51 15.06 34.14 -2.42
N ASN A 52 16.04 34.97 -2.80
CA ASN A 52 17.47 34.76 -2.52
C ASN A 52 18.08 33.53 -3.21
N ALA A 53 17.44 32.99 -4.24
CA ALA A 53 18.01 31.92 -5.05
C ALA A 53 19.35 32.37 -5.65
N HIS A 54 20.42 31.62 -5.39
CA HIS A 54 21.71 31.82 -5.99
C HIS A 54 22.56 30.55 -5.94
N HIS A 55 23.49 30.45 -6.87
CA HIS A 55 24.49 29.39 -6.94
C HIS A 55 25.59 29.64 -5.92
N LEU A 56 25.95 28.65 -5.13
CA LEU A 56 26.96 28.71 -4.07
C LEU A 56 28.35 28.26 -4.55
N GLY A 57 28.39 27.47 -5.63
CA GLY A 57 29.62 26.99 -6.22
C GLY A 57 29.48 25.59 -6.82
N ALA A 58 30.52 25.23 -7.61
CA ALA A 58 30.60 23.93 -8.27
C ALA A 58 31.91 23.24 -7.85
N HIS A 59 31.83 21.95 -7.54
CA HIS A 59 32.99 21.19 -7.04
C HIS A 59 33.08 19.84 -7.73
N HIS A 60 34.29 19.55 -8.31
CA HIS A 60 34.53 18.28 -9.00
C HIS A 60 34.68 17.12 -8.03
N LEU A 61 33.96 16.04 -8.30
CA LEU A 61 34.15 14.76 -7.62
C LEU A 61 35.38 14.04 -8.20
N GLN A 62 35.98 13.20 -7.38
CA GLN A 62 37.10 12.34 -7.76
C GLN A 62 36.59 10.92 -8.00
N TRP A 63 37.09 10.28 -9.05
CA TRP A 63 36.84 8.87 -9.28
C TRP A 63 37.47 8.03 -8.17
N GLU A 64 36.67 7.14 -7.61
CA GLU A 64 37.11 6.07 -6.71
C GLU A 64 37.13 4.73 -7.47
N ARG A 65 36.94 3.65 -6.77
CA ARG A 65 36.75 2.31 -7.34
C ARG A 65 35.27 2.03 -7.56
N ASP A 66 34.97 0.93 -8.27
CA ASP A 66 33.64 0.34 -8.39
C ASP A 66 32.58 1.30 -9.00
N GLY A 67 33.01 2.22 -9.85
CA GLY A 67 32.14 3.15 -10.57
C GLY A 67 31.65 4.35 -9.74
N VAL A 68 32.25 4.60 -8.58
CA VAL A 68 31.84 5.67 -7.67
C VAL A 68 32.72 6.92 -7.88
N TRP A 69 32.06 8.07 -7.86
CA TRP A 69 32.65 9.39 -7.76
C TRP A 69 32.37 9.95 -6.36
N SER A 70 33.35 10.57 -5.72
CA SER A 70 33.18 11.14 -4.39
C SER A 70 33.89 12.47 -4.19
N LEU A 71 33.38 13.24 -3.21
CA LEU A 71 33.96 14.50 -2.76
C LEU A 71 33.57 14.75 -1.31
N THR A 72 34.54 15.15 -0.47
CA THR A 72 34.26 15.65 0.87
C THR A 72 34.52 17.14 0.93
N LEU A 73 33.49 17.92 1.28
CA LEU A 73 33.57 19.35 1.54
C LEU A 73 33.59 19.61 3.05
N SER A 74 34.64 20.27 3.54
CA SER A 74 34.73 20.69 4.94
C SER A 74 33.76 21.82 5.26
N GLY A 75 33.22 21.84 6.48
CA GLY A 75 32.26 22.83 6.97
C GLY A 75 30.86 22.28 7.08
N ASP A 76 29.99 23.10 7.65
CA ASP A 76 28.56 22.78 7.85
C ASP A 76 27.75 23.18 6.60
N TRP A 77 27.37 22.18 5.82
CA TRP A 77 26.57 22.33 4.60
C TRP A 77 25.11 21.96 4.80
N LYS A 78 24.63 21.82 6.00
CA LYS A 78 23.23 21.53 6.29
C LYS A 78 22.29 22.51 5.56
N ASN A 79 21.20 21.99 5.03
CA ASN A 79 20.16 22.74 4.30
C ASN A 79 20.66 23.40 3.00
N THR A 80 21.84 23.02 2.50
CA THR A 80 22.31 23.40 1.16
C THR A 80 21.71 22.47 0.12
N TYR A 81 21.17 23.05 -0.95
CA TYR A 81 20.60 22.28 -2.06
C TYR A 81 21.67 21.95 -3.08
N TYR A 82 21.52 20.84 -3.81
CA TYR A 82 22.52 20.40 -4.78
C TYR A 82 21.93 19.59 -5.93
N LEU A 83 22.69 19.57 -7.03
CA LEU A 83 22.51 18.70 -8.20
C LEU A 83 23.88 18.13 -8.61
N TYR A 84 23.86 17.01 -9.33
CA TYR A 84 25.03 16.52 -10.03
C TYR A 84 25.00 16.95 -11.49
N HIS A 85 26.10 17.57 -11.98
CA HIS A 85 26.37 17.79 -13.38
C HIS A 85 27.33 16.73 -13.87
N LEU A 86 26.91 15.90 -14.85
CA LEU A 86 27.67 14.80 -15.40
C LEU A 86 28.12 15.15 -16.83
N GLN A 87 29.36 14.79 -17.16
CA GLN A 87 29.88 14.79 -18.53
C GLN A 87 30.20 13.36 -18.94
N PHE A 88 29.87 12.99 -20.17
CA PHE A 88 30.11 11.64 -20.69
C PHE A 88 31.21 11.66 -21.76
N HIS A 89 31.83 10.50 -22.02
CA HIS A 89 32.92 10.35 -22.98
C HIS A 89 32.53 10.69 -24.43
N ASP A 90 31.23 10.66 -24.76
CA ASP A 90 30.70 11.03 -26.08
C ASP A 90 30.36 12.53 -26.19
N GLY A 91 30.69 13.34 -25.19
CA GLY A 91 30.48 14.77 -25.16
C GLY A 91 29.06 15.20 -24.68
N ARG A 92 28.15 14.27 -24.39
CA ARG A 92 26.87 14.61 -23.77
C ARG A 92 27.08 15.08 -22.33
N THR A 93 26.14 15.88 -21.86
CA THR A 93 26.03 16.29 -20.45
C THR A 93 24.64 16.02 -19.91
N ALA A 94 24.51 15.87 -18.59
CA ALA A 94 23.21 15.76 -17.92
C ALA A 94 23.27 16.37 -16.52
N ASP A 95 22.17 16.99 -16.11
CA ASP A 95 21.94 17.38 -14.71
C ASP A 95 20.98 16.40 -14.08
N ALA A 96 21.32 15.87 -12.91
CA ALA A 96 20.52 14.89 -12.20
C ALA A 96 20.38 15.23 -10.71
N VAL A 97 19.20 15.05 -10.18
CA VAL A 97 19.02 14.94 -8.73
C VAL A 97 19.66 13.64 -8.27
N ASP A 98 20.26 13.66 -7.10
CA ASP A 98 20.90 12.49 -6.52
C ASP A 98 19.89 11.33 -6.37
N PRO A 99 20.13 10.16 -6.98
CA PRO A 99 19.26 8.99 -6.79
C PRO A 99 19.07 8.58 -5.32
N TYR A 100 20.07 8.86 -4.48
CA TYR A 100 20.04 8.59 -3.03
C TYR A 100 19.67 9.83 -2.19
N ALA A 101 19.12 10.89 -2.81
CA ALA A 101 18.59 12.04 -2.08
C ALA A 101 17.61 11.59 -1.01
N ARG A 102 17.72 12.14 0.20
CA ARG A 102 16.86 11.85 1.34
C ARG A 102 15.79 12.90 1.57
N THR A 103 15.98 14.04 0.94
CA THR A 103 15.02 15.14 0.86
C THR A 103 15.35 16.04 -0.31
N ALA A 104 14.41 16.90 -0.67
CA ALA A 104 14.53 17.84 -1.78
C ALA A 104 13.76 19.13 -1.48
N GLY A 105 14.03 20.16 -2.27
CA GLY A 105 13.20 21.37 -2.34
C GLY A 105 11.92 21.14 -3.13
N ALA A 106 11.12 22.20 -3.27
CA ALA A 106 9.83 22.14 -3.95
C ALA A 106 9.93 21.51 -5.35
N ASN A 107 8.95 20.67 -5.66
CA ASN A 107 8.88 19.88 -6.90
C ASN A 107 10.07 18.94 -7.12
N GLY A 108 10.79 18.53 -6.05
CA GLY A 108 11.89 17.59 -6.14
C GLY A 108 13.02 17.97 -7.09
N ARG A 109 13.22 19.27 -7.38
CA ARG A 109 14.16 19.73 -8.43
C ARG A 109 15.63 19.72 -8.02
N ARG A 110 15.91 19.87 -6.73
CA ARG A 110 17.24 19.81 -6.14
C ARG A 110 17.19 19.00 -4.87
N ALA A 111 18.11 18.08 -4.70
CA ALA A 111 18.34 17.41 -3.43
C ALA A 111 18.82 18.41 -2.39
N MET A 112 18.65 18.12 -1.10
CA MET A 112 19.16 18.94 -0.01
C MET A 112 20.04 18.10 0.92
N VAL A 113 21.14 18.69 1.38
CA VAL A 113 21.99 18.13 2.44
C VAL A 113 21.21 18.15 3.75
N LEU A 114 20.87 16.97 4.27
CA LEU A 114 20.01 16.80 5.42
C LEU A 114 20.77 16.35 6.66
N ASP A 115 20.53 17.04 7.77
CA ASP A 115 20.79 16.53 9.11
C ASP A 115 19.57 15.69 9.53
N LEU A 116 19.70 14.38 9.38
CA LEU A 116 18.60 13.45 9.57
C LEU A 116 18.12 13.39 11.04
N ASP A 117 19.05 13.62 11.99
CA ASP A 117 18.74 13.62 13.43
C ASP A 117 18.02 14.91 13.82
N ALA A 118 18.45 16.05 13.27
CA ALA A 118 17.76 17.33 13.48
C ALA A 118 16.37 17.39 12.83
N ALA A 119 16.12 16.60 11.80
CA ALA A 119 14.80 16.47 11.17
C ALA A 119 13.88 15.44 11.88
N ALA A 120 14.23 14.96 13.07
CA ALA A 120 13.37 14.09 13.87
C ALA A 120 12.28 14.91 14.59
N PRO A 121 11.01 14.45 14.59
CA PRO A 121 9.98 15.06 15.45
C PRO A 121 10.24 14.72 16.92
N GLU A 122 9.61 15.46 17.82
CA GLU A 122 9.67 15.17 19.26
C GLU A 122 9.19 13.75 19.56
N GLY A 123 9.97 13.02 20.39
CA GLY A 123 9.69 11.64 20.78
C GLY A 123 10.02 10.57 19.71
N TRP A 124 10.67 10.95 18.60
CA TRP A 124 11.02 10.00 17.55
C TRP A 124 11.97 8.89 17.99
N ALA A 125 12.90 9.18 18.86
CA ALA A 125 13.87 8.20 19.39
C ALA A 125 13.20 7.10 20.21
N GLU A 126 12.04 7.36 20.79
CA GLU A 126 11.23 6.43 21.57
C GLU A 126 10.19 5.68 20.73
N ASP A 127 10.02 6.06 19.45
CA ASP A 127 9.06 5.43 18.57
C ASP A 127 9.34 3.94 18.35
N LYS A 128 8.30 3.13 18.40
CA LYS A 128 8.38 1.68 18.25
C LYS A 128 7.26 1.15 17.38
N ARG A 129 7.63 0.27 16.47
CA ARG A 129 6.66 -0.51 15.71
C ARG A 129 5.70 -1.26 16.63
N PRO A 130 4.38 -1.22 16.35
CA PRO A 130 3.41 -2.00 17.12
C PRO A 130 3.64 -3.50 16.87
N VAL A 131 3.55 -4.30 17.93
CA VAL A 131 3.63 -5.77 17.81
C VAL A 131 2.24 -6.32 17.51
N ILE A 132 2.03 -6.74 16.26
CA ILE A 132 0.74 -7.21 15.77
C ILE A 132 0.86 -8.70 15.39
N PRO A 133 0.20 -9.60 16.13
CA PRO A 133 0.27 -11.02 15.81
C PRO A 133 -0.34 -11.32 14.44
N PRO A 134 0.17 -12.30 13.68
CA PRO A 134 -0.25 -12.56 12.31
C PRO A 134 -1.76 -12.70 12.10
N HIS A 135 -2.47 -13.36 13.03
CA HIS A 135 -3.92 -13.56 12.94
C HIS A 135 -4.75 -12.28 13.16
N ALA A 136 -4.16 -11.24 13.76
CA ALA A 136 -4.81 -9.96 14.00
C ALA A 136 -4.53 -8.93 12.89
N ARG A 137 -3.70 -9.28 11.91
CA ARG A 137 -3.32 -8.37 10.83
C ARG A 137 -4.50 -8.12 9.88
N SER A 138 -4.69 -6.86 9.54
CA SER A 138 -5.61 -6.35 8.53
C SER A 138 -5.07 -5.02 8.01
N VAL A 139 -5.37 -4.67 6.76
CA VAL A 139 -4.87 -3.46 6.11
C VAL A 139 -6.03 -2.57 5.70
N TRP A 140 -5.90 -1.28 5.92
CA TRP A 140 -6.82 -0.23 5.50
C TRP A 140 -6.06 0.77 4.64
N GLU A 141 -6.41 0.87 3.35
CA GLU A 141 -5.71 1.67 2.36
C GLU A 141 -6.27 3.07 2.28
N VAL A 142 -5.41 4.10 2.29
CA VAL A 142 -5.81 5.49 2.14
C VAL A 142 -4.74 6.33 1.45
N HIS A 143 -5.16 7.35 0.71
CA HIS A 143 -4.29 8.43 0.23
C HIS A 143 -4.14 9.50 1.31
N VAL A 144 -2.94 10.09 1.43
CA VAL A 144 -2.66 11.08 2.49
C VAL A 144 -3.61 12.27 2.43
N ALA A 145 -3.85 12.82 1.22
CA ALA A 145 -4.77 13.96 1.09
C ALA A 145 -6.22 13.56 1.39
N ASP A 146 -6.67 12.39 0.92
CA ASP A 146 -8.06 11.95 1.10
C ASP A 146 -8.46 11.85 2.58
N PHE A 147 -7.50 11.46 3.43
CA PHE A 147 -7.73 11.13 4.84
C PHE A 147 -8.37 12.27 5.63
N SER A 148 -7.88 13.50 5.44
CA SER A 148 -8.25 14.63 6.28
C SER A 148 -8.71 15.88 5.52
N ALA A 149 -8.78 15.82 4.18
CA ALA A 149 -9.12 17.00 3.37
C ALA A 149 -10.55 17.52 3.56
N ASP A 150 -11.47 16.66 4.01
CA ASP A 150 -12.84 17.05 4.31
C ASP A 150 -12.86 18.18 5.37
N GLU A 151 -13.58 19.27 5.08
CA GLU A 151 -13.72 20.39 5.99
C GLU A 151 -14.40 20.02 7.32
N HIS A 152 -15.21 18.95 7.30
CA HIS A 152 -15.89 18.38 8.45
C HIS A 152 -15.03 17.40 9.26
N SER A 153 -13.78 17.13 8.84
CA SER A 153 -12.88 16.16 9.51
C SER A 153 -12.49 16.53 10.93
N GLY A 154 -12.69 17.78 11.35
CA GLY A 154 -12.21 18.29 12.64
C GLY A 154 -10.69 18.55 12.70
N VAL A 155 -9.97 18.26 11.62
CA VAL A 155 -8.52 18.53 11.50
C VAL A 155 -8.31 20.03 11.24
N PRO A 156 -7.32 20.70 11.89
CA PRO A 156 -6.97 22.09 11.60
C PRO A 156 -6.72 22.32 10.11
N ALA A 157 -7.20 23.44 9.58
CA ALA A 157 -7.21 23.71 8.14
C ALA A 157 -5.80 23.63 7.50
N GLU A 158 -4.76 24.05 8.21
CA GLU A 158 -3.36 24.00 7.79
C GLU A 158 -2.78 22.57 7.68
N TYR A 159 -3.44 21.60 8.30
CA TYR A 159 -3.03 20.18 8.30
C TYR A 159 -3.88 19.30 7.40
N ARG A 160 -5.00 19.81 6.89
CA ARG A 160 -5.90 19.04 6.02
C ARG A 160 -5.19 18.60 4.75
N GLY A 161 -5.30 17.32 4.42
CA GLY A 161 -4.64 16.72 3.25
C GLY A 161 -3.11 16.62 3.36
N LYS A 162 -2.54 16.78 4.55
CA LYS A 162 -1.10 16.75 4.82
C LYS A 162 -0.72 15.60 5.74
N PHE A 163 0.60 15.27 5.83
CA PHE A 163 1.12 14.34 6.82
C PHE A 163 0.63 14.67 8.24
N MET A 164 0.62 15.97 8.57
CA MET A 164 0.15 16.46 9.86
C MET A 164 -1.33 16.22 10.12
N GLY A 165 -2.13 15.89 9.10
CA GLY A 165 -3.54 15.50 9.25
C GLY A 165 -3.75 14.19 10.01
N PHE A 166 -2.72 13.35 10.10
CA PHE A 166 -2.74 12.10 10.88
C PHE A 166 -2.37 12.29 12.36
N VAL A 167 -1.81 13.45 12.74
CA VAL A 167 -1.25 13.64 14.08
C VAL A 167 -2.30 13.90 15.16
N PRO A 168 -3.37 14.70 14.93
CA PRO A 168 -4.43 14.88 15.91
C PRO A 168 -5.16 13.57 16.20
N GLY A 169 -5.19 13.16 17.46
CA GLY A 169 -5.71 11.84 17.87
C GLY A 169 -7.09 11.86 18.49
N ASP A 170 -7.80 12.99 18.49
CA ASP A 170 -9.08 13.23 19.17
C ASP A 170 -10.10 13.97 18.27
N THR A 171 -9.86 14.01 16.97
CA THR A 171 -10.73 14.69 16.01
C THR A 171 -12.12 14.06 15.95
N THR A 172 -13.13 14.91 15.81
CA THR A 172 -14.53 14.54 15.65
C THR A 172 -15.18 15.39 14.57
N LEU A 173 -16.30 14.93 14.01
CA LEU A 173 -17.05 15.62 12.97
C LEU A 173 -17.41 17.04 13.43
N ASP A 174 -16.94 18.04 12.70
CA ASP A 174 -17.10 19.47 13.06
C ASP A 174 -16.67 19.81 14.50
N GLY A 175 -15.86 18.99 15.14
CA GLY A 175 -15.46 19.17 16.53
C GLY A 175 -16.56 18.93 17.56
N ASP A 176 -17.56 18.10 17.24
CA ASP A 176 -18.75 17.85 18.08
C ASP A 176 -18.46 17.03 19.35
N GLY A 177 -17.28 16.43 19.46
CA GLY A 177 -16.86 15.61 20.60
C GLY A 177 -17.54 14.23 20.68
N VAL A 178 -18.32 13.83 19.67
CA VAL A 178 -19.16 12.61 19.70
C VAL A 178 -18.81 11.66 18.54
N HIS A 179 -18.65 12.16 17.34
CA HIS A 179 -18.46 11.39 16.11
C HIS A 179 -16.99 11.37 15.70
N PRO A 180 -16.21 10.32 16.01
CA PRO A 180 -14.77 10.26 15.74
C PRO A 180 -14.47 10.30 14.26
N THR A 181 -13.44 11.03 13.88
CA THR A 181 -12.93 11.15 12.51
C THR A 181 -11.43 10.81 12.46
N CYS A 182 -10.89 10.63 11.30
CA CYS A 182 -9.45 10.47 11.06
C CYS A 182 -8.80 9.43 12.00
N LEU A 183 -7.69 9.80 12.68
CA LEU A 183 -6.99 8.87 13.57
C LEU A 183 -7.86 8.39 14.73
N ASN A 184 -8.73 9.26 15.26
CA ASN A 184 -9.66 8.89 16.32
C ASN A 184 -10.66 7.80 15.87
N TYR A 185 -11.13 7.87 14.62
CA TYR A 185 -11.97 6.84 14.02
C TYR A 185 -11.21 5.50 13.84
N LEU A 186 -9.97 5.54 13.37
CA LEU A 186 -9.16 4.33 13.13
C LEU A 186 -8.88 3.54 14.41
N LYS A 187 -8.66 4.22 15.56
CA LYS A 187 -8.48 3.57 16.86
C LYS A 187 -9.66 2.65 17.21
N ASP A 188 -10.86 3.03 16.77
CA ASP A 188 -12.11 2.36 17.11
C ASP A 188 -12.52 1.31 16.05
N LEU A 189 -12.12 1.51 14.77
CA LEU A 189 -12.45 0.58 13.68
C LEU A 189 -11.86 -0.81 13.90
N GLY A 190 -10.64 -0.88 14.41
CA GLY A 190 -9.98 -2.13 14.76
C GLY A 190 -9.18 -2.79 13.65
N VAL A 191 -8.81 -2.07 12.60
CA VAL A 191 -7.76 -2.45 11.65
C VAL A 191 -6.39 -2.42 12.34
N SER A 192 -5.41 -3.09 11.77
CA SER A 192 -4.08 -3.20 12.38
C SER A 192 -3.02 -2.37 11.66
N HIS A 193 -3.17 -2.17 10.37
CA HIS A 193 -2.23 -1.42 9.55
C HIS A 193 -2.97 -0.42 8.68
N VAL A 194 -2.34 0.73 8.45
CA VAL A 194 -2.74 1.71 7.46
C VAL A 194 -1.76 1.64 6.29
N GLN A 195 -2.26 1.28 5.10
CA GLN A 195 -1.48 1.41 3.88
C GLN A 195 -1.68 2.79 3.31
N LEU A 196 -0.58 3.50 3.13
CA LEU A 196 -0.55 4.80 2.48
C LEU A 196 -0.24 4.61 1.00
N GLN A 197 -1.12 5.09 0.10
CA GLN A 197 -0.77 5.29 -1.31
C GLN A 197 0.54 6.09 -1.38
N PRO A 198 1.25 6.11 -2.53
CA PRO A 198 2.63 6.58 -2.59
C PRO A 198 2.88 7.88 -1.82
N ILE A 199 3.87 7.86 -0.92
CA ILE A 199 4.28 9.00 -0.09
C ILE A 199 5.69 9.51 -0.43
N PHE A 200 6.36 8.90 -1.43
CA PHE A 200 7.59 9.43 -2.00
C PHE A 200 7.29 10.53 -3.02
N ASP A 201 8.31 11.33 -3.34
CA ASP A 201 8.25 12.44 -4.29
C ASP A 201 7.88 11.99 -5.70
N TYR A 202 6.81 12.54 -6.27
CA TYR A 202 6.27 12.23 -7.59
C TYR A 202 6.12 13.48 -8.46
N GLU A 203 5.89 13.33 -9.78
CA GLU A 203 6.16 14.37 -10.76
C GLU A 203 5.02 15.38 -10.98
N THR A 204 3.76 14.94 -10.96
CA THR A 204 2.68 15.69 -11.62
C THR A 204 1.88 16.63 -10.71
N VAL A 205 2.30 16.83 -9.46
CA VAL A 205 1.73 17.83 -8.55
C VAL A 205 2.71 18.99 -8.39
N ASP A 206 2.24 20.22 -8.55
CA ASP A 206 3.05 21.41 -8.28
C ASP A 206 3.04 21.76 -6.80
N GLU A 207 4.03 21.28 -6.07
CA GLU A 207 4.19 21.50 -4.63
C GLU A 207 4.29 22.97 -4.23
N SER A 208 4.71 23.84 -5.16
CA SER A 208 4.88 25.28 -4.90
C SER A 208 3.56 26.05 -4.77
N ARG A 209 2.43 25.41 -5.06
CA ARG A 209 1.11 26.01 -5.09
C ARG A 209 0.12 25.27 -4.20
N PRO A 210 -0.71 25.97 -3.43
CA PRO A 210 -1.77 25.33 -2.62
C PRO A 210 -2.79 24.54 -3.47
N ASP A 211 -3.00 24.96 -4.74
CA ASP A 211 -3.88 24.36 -5.73
C ASP A 211 -3.09 23.59 -6.82
N GLY A 212 -1.93 23.06 -6.46
CA GLY A 212 -0.96 22.45 -7.38
C GLY A 212 -1.41 21.18 -8.09
N GLY A 213 -2.59 20.68 -7.77
CA GLY A 213 -3.18 19.50 -8.36
C GLY A 213 -3.38 18.35 -7.37
N TYR A 214 -3.91 17.25 -7.87
CA TYR A 214 -4.09 16.00 -7.16
C TYR A 214 -3.59 14.84 -8.04
N ASN A 215 -2.87 13.91 -7.45
CA ASN A 215 -2.49 12.66 -8.07
C ASN A 215 -2.37 11.57 -7.00
N TRP A 216 -2.65 10.32 -7.36
CA TRP A 216 -2.44 9.20 -6.43
C TRP A 216 -0.96 8.93 -6.12
N GLY A 217 -0.02 9.43 -6.97
CA GLY A 217 1.42 9.34 -6.76
C GLY A 217 2.11 8.17 -7.46
N TYR A 218 1.48 7.55 -8.47
CA TYR A 218 2.09 6.46 -9.25
C TYR A 218 2.93 6.97 -10.43
N ASP A 219 3.51 8.16 -10.30
CA ASP A 219 4.42 8.82 -11.25
C ASP A 219 5.75 9.19 -10.56
N PRO A 220 6.56 8.18 -10.18
CA PRO A 220 7.70 8.33 -9.29
C PRO A 220 8.80 9.22 -9.86
N LYS A 221 9.39 10.07 -9.01
CA LYS A 221 10.49 10.99 -9.32
C LYS A 221 11.73 10.75 -8.46
N ASN A 222 11.63 10.92 -7.15
CA ASN A 222 12.72 10.73 -6.20
C ASN A 222 12.29 9.72 -5.11
N TYR A 223 12.66 8.46 -5.28
CA TYR A 223 12.13 7.33 -4.51
C TYR A 223 12.43 7.36 -2.99
N ASN A 224 13.46 8.11 -2.56
CA ASN A 224 13.87 8.18 -1.16
C ASN A 224 13.50 9.52 -0.48
N VAL A 225 12.73 10.35 -1.17
CA VAL A 225 12.30 11.68 -0.71
C VAL A 225 10.81 11.61 -0.37
N PRO A 226 10.36 12.04 0.82
CA PRO A 226 8.93 12.19 1.09
C PRO A 226 8.29 13.24 0.19
N GLU A 227 7.04 13.01 -0.23
CA GLU A 227 6.28 13.92 -1.10
C GLU A 227 6.07 15.30 -0.44
N GLY A 228 6.39 16.36 -1.17
CA GLY A 228 6.35 17.72 -0.66
C GLY A 228 4.94 18.32 -0.63
N SER A 229 4.04 17.88 -1.49
CA SER A 229 2.64 18.36 -1.45
C SER A 229 1.92 17.96 -0.16
N PHE A 230 2.41 16.92 0.54
CA PHE A 230 1.91 16.49 1.84
C PHE A 230 2.56 17.21 3.03
N ALA A 231 3.62 17.99 2.81
CA ALA A 231 4.23 18.80 3.85
C ALA A 231 3.51 20.16 4.00
N THR A 232 3.59 20.75 5.19
CA THR A 232 3.06 22.11 5.43
C THR A 232 3.93 23.18 4.78
N ASP A 233 5.20 22.88 4.53
CA ASP A 233 6.15 23.72 3.81
C ASP A 233 6.99 22.88 2.85
N PRO A 234 6.73 22.91 1.55
CA PRO A 234 7.47 22.13 0.55
C PRO A 234 8.82 22.73 0.17
N PHE A 235 9.07 24.01 0.49
CA PHE A 235 10.31 24.70 0.12
C PHE A 235 11.49 24.31 1.02
N HIS A 236 11.22 23.99 2.30
CA HIS A 236 12.21 23.57 3.27
C HIS A 236 12.22 22.04 3.42
N GLY A 237 13.19 21.38 2.77
CA GLY A 237 13.21 19.92 2.63
C GLY A 237 13.18 19.13 3.95
N GLU A 238 13.67 19.70 5.07
CA GLU A 238 13.60 19.05 6.39
C GLU A 238 12.15 18.94 6.93
N VAL A 239 11.24 19.81 6.47
CA VAL A 239 9.85 19.81 6.96
C VAL A 239 9.13 18.54 6.52
N ARG A 240 9.23 18.16 5.23
CA ARG A 240 8.60 16.92 4.72
C ARG A 240 9.09 15.66 5.44
N VAL A 241 10.38 15.62 5.81
CA VAL A 241 10.96 14.50 6.55
C VAL A 241 10.41 14.42 7.98
N ARG A 242 10.41 15.57 8.68
CA ARG A 242 9.90 15.67 10.05
C ARG A 242 8.42 15.32 10.14
N GLU A 243 7.61 15.82 9.22
CA GLU A 243 6.15 15.62 9.23
C GLU A 243 5.76 14.21 8.81
N CYS A 244 6.44 13.61 7.83
CA CYS A 244 6.24 12.19 7.49
C CYS A 244 6.55 11.29 8.70
N ARG A 245 7.65 11.53 9.43
CA ARG A 245 7.96 10.82 10.66
C ARG A 245 6.94 11.06 11.77
N ALA A 246 6.43 12.29 11.89
CA ALA A 246 5.39 12.62 12.88
C ALA A 246 4.08 11.85 12.62
N MET A 247 3.70 11.70 11.35
CA MET A 247 2.57 10.87 10.92
C MET A 247 2.77 9.41 11.34
N VAL A 248 3.92 8.80 11.01
CA VAL A 248 4.22 7.41 11.37
C VAL A 248 4.17 7.23 12.89
N ALA A 249 4.83 8.11 13.64
CA ALA A 249 4.81 8.05 15.11
C ALA A 249 3.40 8.20 15.70
N ALA A 250 2.52 8.99 15.07
CA ALA A 250 1.13 9.13 15.52
C ALA A 250 0.33 7.84 15.31
N LEU A 251 0.52 7.17 14.16
CA LEU A 251 -0.09 5.87 13.85
C LEU A 251 0.44 4.78 14.82
N HIS A 252 1.75 4.72 15.07
CA HIS A 252 2.34 3.78 16.03
C HIS A 252 1.80 3.98 17.45
N ARG A 253 1.71 5.22 17.93
CA ARG A 253 1.09 5.52 19.24
C ARG A 253 -0.38 5.08 19.32
N ALA A 254 -1.07 5.04 18.20
CA ALA A 254 -2.43 4.50 18.12
C ALA A 254 -2.48 2.96 18.02
N GLY A 255 -1.33 2.29 17.99
CA GLY A 255 -1.22 0.83 17.83
C GLY A 255 -1.38 0.33 16.40
N LEU A 256 -1.22 1.23 15.41
CA LEU A 256 -1.38 0.96 13.98
C LEU A 256 -0.01 0.88 13.30
N GLY A 257 0.25 -0.22 12.58
CA GLY A 257 1.40 -0.32 11.69
C GLY A 257 1.19 0.50 10.41
N VAL A 258 2.28 0.88 9.76
CA VAL A 258 2.27 1.68 8.53
C VAL A 258 2.81 0.85 7.38
N VAL A 259 2.02 0.69 6.33
CA VAL A 259 2.44 0.08 5.07
C VAL A 259 2.62 1.19 4.02
N MET A 260 3.76 1.19 3.36
CA MET A 260 4.06 2.13 2.27
C MET A 260 3.82 1.46 0.92
N ASP A 261 3.07 2.13 0.06
CA ASP A 261 2.94 1.75 -1.34
C ASP A 261 4.17 2.24 -2.12
N VAL A 262 4.82 1.33 -2.84
CA VAL A 262 6.08 1.61 -3.55
C VAL A 262 5.98 1.25 -5.03
N VAL A 263 6.56 2.11 -5.88
CA VAL A 263 6.44 2.05 -7.34
C VAL A 263 7.83 1.92 -7.97
N TYR A 264 8.52 0.80 -7.70
CA TYR A 264 9.84 0.54 -8.31
C TYR A 264 9.72 -0.13 -9.69
N ASN A 265 8.52 -0.39 -10.15
CA ASN A 265 8.27 -1.04 -11.44
C ASN A 265 8.63 -0.16 -12.64
N HIS A 266 8.60 1.18 -12.51
CA HIS A 266 8.89 2.09 -13.62
C HIS A 266 9.45 3.43 -13.14
N THR A 267 10.07 4.17 -14.07
CA THR A 267 10.32 5.61 -13.96
C THR A 267 9.30 6.35 -14.82
N TYR A 268 8.74 7.45 -14.32
CA TYR A 268 7.72 8.20 -15.05
C TYR A 268 8.26 8.76 -16.38
N HIS A 269 9.47 9.36 -16.35
CA HIS A 269 10.14 9.86 -17.55
C HIS A 269 11.25 8.93 -18.05
N SER A 270 11.41 8.85 -19.37
CA SER A 270 12.49 8.11 -20.02
C SER A 270 13.88 8.70 -19.77
N ASP A 271 13.95 9.97 -19.35
CA ASP A 271 15.16 10.68 -18.94
C ASP A 271 15.15 10.97 -17.43
N SER A 272 14.68 10.03 -16.64
CA SER A 272 14.63 10.13 -15.18
C SER A 272 15.99 10.47 -14.55
N ASN A 273 16.01 10.94 -13.31
CA ASN A 273 17.25 11.20 -12.58
C ASN A 273 18.18 9.98 -12.54
N LEU A 274 17.63 8.77 -12.46
CA LEU A 274 18.38 7.52 -12.56
C LEU A 274 19.07 7.41 -13.93
N GLU A 275 18.31 7.50 -15.02
CA GLU A 275 18.80 7.34 -16.39
C GLU A 275 19.84 8.43 -16.77
N ARG A 276 19.70 9.63 -16.20
CA ARG A 276 20.68 10.73 -16.37
C ARG A 276 22.02 10.44 -15.73
N THR A 277 22.08 9.61 -14.67
CA THR A 277 23.37 9.24 -14.02
C THR A 277 24.11 8.16 -14.78
N VAL A 278 23.42 7.15 -15.31
CA VAL A 278 24.01 6.05 -16.09
C VAL A 278 23.10 5.70 -17.27
N PRO A 279 23.22 6.43 -18.38
CA PRO A 279 22.35 6.27 -19.54
C PRO A 279 22.32 4.84 -20.09
N GLY A 280 21.13 4.29 -20.23
CA GLY A 280 20.87 2.95 -20.75
C GLY A 280 21.00 1.82 -19.73
N TYR A 281 21.27 2.13 -18.45
CA TYR A 281 21.45 1.12 -17.41
C TYR A 281 20.17 0.83 -16.61
N TRP A 282 19.42 1.83 -16.24
CA TRP A 282 18.36 1.69 -15.23
C TRP A 282 17.08 1.07 -15.78
N ASN A 283 16.72 1.46 -17.03
CA ASN A 283 15.47 1.02 -17.61
C ASN A 283 15.64 -0.19 -18.53
N ARG A 284 14.69 -1.11 -18.45
CA ARG A 284 14.59 -2.33 -19.26
C ARG A 284 14.28 -1.97 -20.72
N ARG A 285 14.90 -2.69 -21.67
CA ARG A 285 14.79 -2.38 -23.10
C ARG A 285 14.48 -3.59 -23.96
N TRP A 286 13.79 -3.35 -25.04
CA TRP A 286 13.64 -4.30 -26.12
C TRP A 286 14.97 -4.44 -26.88
N PRO A 287 15.15 -5.54 -27.70
CA PRO A 287 16.35 -5.70 -28.52
C PRO A 287 16.64 -4.57 -29.52
N ASN A 288 15.64 -3.77 -29.85
CA ASN A 288 15.75 -2.58 -30.71
C ASN A 288 16.14 -1.30 -29.92
N ASP A 289 16.53 -1.43 -28.66
CA ASP A 289 16.91 -0.36 -27.72
C ASP A 289 15.76 0.56 -27.26
N GLN A 290 14.51 0.29 -27.61
CA GLN A 290 13.36 0.99 -27.06
C GLN A 290 13.10 0.53 -25.62
N MET A 291 12.83 1.46 -24.72
CA MET A 291 12.42 1.14 -23.35
C MET A 291 11.12 0.34 -23.35
N THR A 292 11.01 -0.61 -22.45
CA THR A 292 9.75 -1.35 -22.21
C THR A 292 8.77 -0.48 -21.43
N ASN A 293 7.48 -0.80 -21.53
CA ASN A 293 6.40 -0.10 -20.84
C ASN A 293 5.38 -1.13 -20.34
N GLY A 294 5.81 -2.01 -19.48
CA GLY A 294 4.98 -3.04 -18.86
C GLY A 294 4.00 -2.48 -17.84
N SER A 295 4.27 -1.30 -17.29
CA SER A 295 3.33 -0.57 -16.44
C SER A 295 2.19 0.09 -17.23
N GLY A 296 2.45 0.51 -18.47
CA GLY A 296 1.56 1.36 -19.26
C GLY A 296 1.67 2.86 -18.91
N CYS A 297 2.47 3.23 -17.90
CA CYS A 297 2.56 4.59 -17.35
C CYS A 297 3.95 5.20 -17.47
N GLY A 298 4.96 4.44 -17.83
CA GLY A 298 6.34 4.90 -17.90
C GLY A 298 7.31 3.79 -18.32
N CYS A 299 8.60 3.99 -18.04
CA CYS A 299 9.66 3.10 -18.48
C CYS A 299 10.03 2.12 -17.39
N ASP A 300 9.92 0.80 -17.65
CA ASP A 300 10.16 -0.24 -16.65
C ASP A 300 11.59 -0.19 -16.12
N LEU A 301 11.77 -0.29 -14.80
CA LEU A 301 13.07 -0.50 -14.18
C LEU A 301 13.55 -1.94 -14.40
N ALA A 302 14.83 -2.11 -14.68
CA ALA A 302 15.44 -3.42 -14.88
C ALA A 302 15.91 -4.01 -13.55
N SER A 303 14.97 -4.43 -12.69
CA SER A 303 15.22 -4.89 -11.32
C SER A 303 16.22 -6.05 -11.25
N GLU A 304 16.31 -6.85 -12.30
CA GLU A 304 17.28 -7.93 -12.46
C GLU A 304 18.73 -7.47 -12.56
N ARG A 305 19.00 -6.21 -12.92
CA ARG A 305 20.38 -5.66 -13.02
C ARG A 305 20.95 -5.39 -11.63
N PRO A 306 22.23 -5.72 -11.38
CA PRO A 306 22.79 -5.72 -10.02
C PRO A 306 22.65 -4.41 -9.24
N MET A 307 22.94 -3.25 -9.87
CA MET A 307 22.84 -1.96 -9.18
C MET A 307 21.40 -1.44 -9.10
N VAL A 308 20.48 -1.87 -9.97
CA VAL A 308 19.04 -1.59 -9.85
C VAL A 308 18.48 -2.35 -8.65
N ARG A 309 18.76 -3.65 -8.56
CA ARG A 309 18.39 -4.48 -7.39
C ARG A 309 18.93 -3.87 -6.10
N LYS A 310 20.22 -3.50 -6.08
CA LYS A 310 20.83 -2.84 -4.93
C LYS A 310 20.08 -1.57 -4.55
N TYR A 311 19.78 -0.72 -5.51
CA TYR A 311 19.05 0.54 -5.28
C TYR A 311 17.69 0.31 -4.63
N ILE A 312 16.92 -0.66 -5.16
CA ILE A 312 15.59 -1.00 -4.61
C ILE A 312 15.72 -1.55 -3.18
N VAL A 313 16.68 -2.46 -2.93
CA VAL A 313 16.92 -3.01 -1.58
C VAL A 313 17.35 -1.92 -0.61
N ASP A 314 18.29 -1.05 -1.00
CA ASP A 314 18.77 0.07 -0.18
C ASP A 314 17.62 1.04 0.17
N SER A 315 16.77 1.34 -0.81
CA SER A 315 15.61 2.21 -0.65
C SER A 315 14.59 1.63 0.33
N ILE A 316 14.24 0.36 0.20
CA ILE A 316 13.34 -0.34 1.14
C ILE A 316 13.93 -0.34 2.56
N LEU A 317 15.22 -0.65 2.71
CA LEU A 317 15.88 -0.60 4.03
C LEU A 317 15.90 0.81 4.60
N TYR A 318 16.12 1.84 3.77
CA TYR A 318 16.06 3.23 4.20
C TYR A 318 14.67 3.60 4.76
N TRP A 319 13.58 3.30 4.05
CA TRP A 319 12.23 3.56 4.54
C TRP A 319 11.92 2.74 5.81
N ALA A 320 12.31 1.46 5.84
CA ALA A 320 12.11 0.62 7.01
C ALA A 320 12.85 1.11 8.26
N GLN A 321 14.10 1.60 8.12
CA GLN A 321 14.94 2.01 9.25
C GLN A 321 14.76 3.48 9.62
N THR A 322 14.59 4.36 8.61
CA THR A 322 14.56 5.81 8.82
C THR A 322 13.16 6.33 9.16
N TYR A 323 12.11 5.67 8.64
CA TYR A 323 10.72 6.04 8.88
C TYR A 323 9.94 4.97 9.66
N HIS A 324 10.60 3.89 10.09
CA HIS A 324 10.02 2.77 10.83
C HIS A 324 8.81 2.12 10.13
N ILE A 325 8.81 2.09 8.80
CA ILE A 325 7.73 1.50 8.01
C ILE A 325 7.58 0.00 8.32
N ASP A 326 6.33 -0.46 8.56
CA ASP A 326 5.96 -1.82 8.99
C ASP A 326 5.58 -2.75 7.84
N GLY A 327 5.50 -2.24 6.65
CA GLY A 327 5.20 -3.04 5.47
C GLY A 327 5.37 -2.29 4.17
N PHE A 328 5.47 -3.05 3.07
CA PHE A 328 5.59 -2.51 1.72
C PHE A 328 4.62 -3.22 0.79
N ARG A 329 3.82 -2.45 0.06
CA ARG A 329 3.00 -2.91 -1.06
C ARG A 329 3.69 -2.51 -2.35
N PHE A 330 3.98 -3.49 -3.20
CA PHE A 330 4.58 -3.25 -4.49
C PHE A 330 3.52 -3.10 -5.58
N ASP A 331 3.44 -1.91 -6.14
CA ASP A 331 2.67 -1.64 -7.34
C ASP A 331 3.20 -2.50 -8.49
N LEU A 332 2.30 -3.15 -9.26
CA LEU A 332 2.66 -4.03 -10.37
C LEU A 332 3.88 -4.93 -10.06
N MET A 333 3.86 -5.63 -8.91
CA MET A 333 4.99 -6.45 -8.43
C MET A 333 5.51 -7.44 -9.48
N ALA A 334 4.67 -7.86 -10.44
CA ALA A 334 5.10 -8.73 -11.53
C ALA A 334 6.01 -8.04 -12.56
N LEU A 335 6.30 -6.75 -12.42
CA LEU A 335 7.36 -6.04 -13.15
C LEU A 335 8.71 -6.08 -12.42
N GLU A 336 8.74 -6.50 -11.16
CA GLU A 336 9.96 -6.86 -10.46
C GLU A 336 10.31 -8.33 -10.72
N ASP A 337 11.60 -8.66 -10.69
CA ASP A 337 12.01 -10.06 -10.76
C ASP A 337 11.95 -10.74 -9.38
N ALA A 338 11.72 -12.05 -9.38
CA ALA A 338 11.56 -12.84 -8.16
C ALA A 338 12.81 -12.83 -7.27
N ASP A 339 14.01 -12.75 -7.85
CA ASP A 339 15.25 -12.70 -7.08
C ASP A 339 15.40 -11.36 -6.34
N THR A 340 14.96 -10.25 -6.95
CA THR A 340 14.92 -8.94 -6.30
C THR A 340 13.93 -8.93 -5.14
N MET A 341 12.73 -9.48 -5.32
CA MET A 341 11.76 -9.58 -4.23
C MET A 341 12.26 -10.46 -3.07
N ASN A 342 12.94 -11.57 -3.38
CA ASN A 342 13.57 -12.41 -2.38
C ASN A 342 14.74 -11.71 -1.67
N ALA A 343 15.55 -10.92 -2.39
CA ALA A 343 16.62 -10.12 -1.81
C ALA A 343 16.09 -9.05 -0.83
N ILE A 344 14.99 -8.38 -1.19
CA ILE A 344 14.29 -7.45 -0.30
C ILE A 344 13.81 -8.17 0.97
N ARG A 345 13.16 -9.33 0.82
CA ARG A 345 12.67 -10.08 1.98
C ARG A 345 13.81 -10.51 2.90
N ALA A 346 14.91 -11.00 2.34
CA ALA A 346 16.09 -11.40 3.10
C ALA A 346 16.75 -10.21 3.84
N ALA A 347 16.82 -9.05 3.17
CA ALA A 347 17.38 -7.83 3.77
C ALA A 347 16.52 -7.30 4.92
N LEU A 348 15.19 -7.30 4.76
CA LEU A 348 14.26 -6.94 5.82
C LEU A 348 14.36 -7.91 7.00
N ASP A 349 14.46 -9.22 6.75
CA ASP A 349 14.57 -10.24 7.80
C ASP A 349 15.82 -10.09 8.66
N ALA A 350 16.87 -9.49 8.12
CA ALA A 350 18.10 -9.21 8.86
C ALA A 350 17.96 -8.03 9.84
N LEU A 351 16.90 -7.21 9.73
CA LEU A 351 16.64 -6.13 10.67
C LEU A 351 16.03 -6.67 11.99
N PRO A 352 16.30 -6.01 13.12
CA PRO A 352 15.58 -6.31 14.37
C PRO A 352 14.07 -6.16 14.18
N GLY A 353 13.32 -7.24 14.43
CA GLY A 353 11.87 -7.28 14.21
C GLY A 353 11.43 -7.28 12.72
N GLY A 354 12.38 -7.36 11.80
CA GLY A 354 12.12 -7.29 10.36
C GLY A 354 11.27 -8.44 9.80
N GLN A 355 11.21 -9.56 10.52
CA GLN A 355 10.34 -10.69 10.18
C GLN A 355 8.85 -10.34 10.24
N ASP A 356 8.47 -9.32 11.00
CA ASP A 356 7.10 -8.85 11.13
C ASP A 356 6.73 -7.79 10.08
N ILE A 357 7.71 -7.25 9.36
CA ILE A 357 7.47 -6.29 8.27
C ILE A 357 6.73 -7.01 7.14
N LEU A 358 5.56 -6.49 6.78
CA LEU A 358 4.74 -7.02 5.69
C LEU A 358 5.42 -6.76 4.33
N LEU A 359 5.29 -7.71 3.41
CA LEU A 359 5.76 -7.57 2.04
C LEU A 359 4.78 -8.26 1.11
N TYR A 360 4.11 -7.50 0.26
CA TYR A 360 3.15 -8.00 -0.72
C TYR A 360 3.01 -7.05 -1.90
N GLY A 361 2.36 -7.47 -2.96
CA GLY A 361 2.15 -6.63 -4.13
C GLY A 361 1.16 -7.19 -5.12
N GLU A 362 1.03 -6.48 -6.23
CA GLU A 362 0.16 -6.87 -7.34
C GLU A 362 0.87 -7.89 -8.24
N PRO A 363 0.31 -9.10 -8.40
CA PRO A 363 0.96 -10.17 -9.16
C PRO A 363 0.68 -10.11 -10.66
N TRP A 364 0.48 -8.92 -11.23
CA TRP A 364 0.18 -8.67 -12.64
C TRP A 364 1.01 -7.51 -13.20
N GLN A 365 0.93 -7.34 -14.52
CA GLN A 365 1.52 -6.27 -15.31
C GLN A 365 0.40 -5.51 -16.03
N GLY A 366 0.62 -4.24 -16.34
CA GLY A 366 -0.30 -3.43 -17.15
C GLY A 366 -0.11 -3.63 -18.66
N GLY A 367 1.08 -4.04 -19.08
CA GLY A 367 1.47 -4.20 -20.48
C GLY A 367 2.56 -5.25 -20.68
N SER A 368 3.38 -5.10 -21.73
CA SER A 368 4.46 -6.04 -22.07
C SER A 368 5.82 -5.49 -21.68
N THR A 369 6.67 -6.35 -21.14
CA THR A 369 8.05 -6.06 -20.76
C THR A 369 9.00 -7.14 -21.27
N ASN A 370 10.31 -6.91 -21.14
CA ASN A 370 11.36 -7.83 -21.59
C ASN A 370 12.37 -8.08 -20.46
N PHE A 371 12.10 -9.06 -19.61
CA PHE A 371 13.05 -9.48 -18.58
C PHE A 371 14.34 -10.01 -19.19
N GLU A 372 15.47 -9.57 -18.67
CA GLU A 372 16.82 -9.93 -19.14
C GLU A 372 17.42 -11.09 -18.34
N GLY A 373 18.46 -11.71 -18.86
CA GLY A 373 19.25 -12.74 -18.15
C GLY A 373 18.47 -13.98 -17.68
N GLY A 374 17.27 -14.21 -18.20
CA GLY A 374 16.40 -15.33 -17.76
C GLY A 374 15.68 -15.07 -16.45
N ALA A 375 15.61 -13.83 -15.99
CA ALA A 375 14.89 -13.44 -14.78
C ALA A 375 13.38 -13.76 -14.89
N ARG A 376 12.78 -14.19 -13.79
CA ARG A 376 11.36 -14.54 -13.71
C ARG A 376 10.59 -13.40 -13.04
N PRO A 377 9.43 -12.98 -13.60
CA PRO A 377 8.57 -12.00 -12.94
C PRO A 377 8.08 -12.51 -11.58
N ALA A 378 7.91 -11.61 -10.62
CA ALA A 378 7.36 -11.91 -9.30
C ALA A 378 5.82 -11.97 -9.36
N ASP A 379 5.28 -12.90 -10.15
CA ASP A 379 3.85 -13.12 -10.34
C ASP A 379 3.35 -14.40 -9.62
N LYS A 380 2.06 -14.71 -9.75
CA LYS A 380 1.44 -15.92 -9.17
C LYS A 380 2.10 -17.23 -9.62
N ARG A 381 2.80 -17.25 -10.79
CA ARG A 381 3.47 -18.43 -11.33
C ARG A 381 4.87 -18.64 -10.74
N ALA A 382 5.40 -17.63 -10.04
CA ALA A 382 6.71 -17.68 -9.40
C ALA A 382 6.64 -18.12 -7.92
N LEU A 383 5.49 -18.57 -7.42
CA LEU A 383 5.32 -19.01 -6.03
C LEU A 383 6.22 -20.19 -5.63
N ASP A 384 6.74 -20.94 -6.59
CA ASP A 384 7.73 -22.00 -6.37
C ASP A 384 9.11 -21.47 -5.96
N VAL A 385 9.47 -20.25 -6.35
CA VAL A 385 10.76 -19.60 -6.06
C VAL A 385 10.65 -18.39 -5.14
N LEU A 386 9.51 -17.73 -5.07
CA LEU A 386 9.28 -16.63 -4.13
C LEU A 386 9.25 -17.12 -2.67
N SER A 387 9.75 -16.32 -1.73
CA SER A 387 9.58 -16.57 -0.31
C SER A 387 8.10 -16.70 0.04
N ASP A 388 7.76 -17.64 0.94
CA ASP A 388 6.40 -17.83 1.45
C ASP A 388 5.89 -16.68 2.35
N ARG A 389 6.74 -15.68 2.59
CA ARG A 389 6.42 -14.44 3.29
C ARG A 389 6.32 -13.22 2.37
N ILE A 390 6.22 -13.45 1.05
CA ILE A 390 5.84 -12.45 0.06
C ILE A 390 4.41 -12.74 -0.37
N GLY A 391 3.51 -11.81 -0.07
CA GLY A 391 2.09 -11.91 -0.38
C GLY A 391 1.74 -11.29 -1.74
N PHE A 392 0.54 -11.58 -2.22
CA PHE A 392 0.01 -10.99 -3.44
C PHE A 392 -1.50 -10.77 -3.34
N PHE A 393 -1.98 -9.73 -4.01
CA PHE A 393 -3.40 -9.46 -4.14
C PHE A 393 -4.11 -10.57 -4.91
N CYS A 394 -5.25 -11.01 -4.38
CA CYS A 394 -6.03 -12.08 -4.99
C CYS A 394 -7.23 -11.52 -5.76
N ASP A 395 -7.01 -11.22 -7.04
CA ASP A 395 -8.06 -10.76 -7.97
C ASP A 395 -9.15 -11.83 -8.17
N ASP A 396 -8.82 -13.12 -8.08
CA ASP A 396 -9.81 -14.21 -8.15
C ASP A 396 -10.83 -14.10 -7.00
N THR A 397 -10.39 -13.82 -5.76
CA THR A 397 -11.30 -13.55 -4.64
C THR A 397 -12.14 -12.30 -4.88
N ARG A 398 -11.50 -11.20 -5.27
CA ARG A 398 -12.16 -9.93 -5.55
C ARG A 398 -13.29 -10.09 -6.55
N ASP A 399 -12.97 -10.68 -7.72
CA ASP A 399 -13.89 -10.78 -8.84
C ASP A 399 -14.99 -11.84 -8.59
N SER A 400 -14.69 -12.92 -7.87
CA SER A 400 -15.71 -13.89 -7.49
C SER A 400 -16.75 -13.30 -6.53
N ILE A 401 -16.38 -12.39 -5.65
CA ILE A 401 -17.30 -11.79 -4.67
C ILE A 401 -18.16 -10.71 -5.32
N LYS A 402 -17.57 -9.71 -5.99
CA LYS A 402 -18.29 -8.52 -6.49
C LYS A 402 -18.48 -8.45 -8.01
N GLY A 403 -17.88 -9.38 -8.76
CA GLY A 403 -17.83 -9.36 -10.23
C GLY A 403 -16.59 -8.66 -10.77
N ASN A 404 -16.25 -8.95 -12.03
CA ASN A 404 -15.06 -8.45 -12.70
C ASN A 404 -14.99 -6.92 -12.68
N VAL A 405 -13.81 -6.38 -12.36
CA VAL A 405 -13.62 -4.92 -12.19
C VAL A 405 -13.60 -4.14 -13.51
N PHE A 406 -13.27 -4.81 -14.62
CA PHE A 406 -13.22 -4.19 -15.94
C PHE A 406 -14.59 -4.12 -16.65
N ASP A 407 -15.63 -4.68 -16.03
CA ASP A 407 -17.02 -4.57 -16.49
C ASP A 407 -17.91 -4.15 -15.31
N ALA A 408 -18.31 -2.88 -15.30
CA ALA A 408 -19.12 -2.31 -14.21
C ALA A 408 -20.44 -3.07 -13.97
N GLY A 409 -21.02 -3.66 -15.02
CA GLY A 409 -22.29 -4.41 -14.95
C GLY A 409 -22.13 -5.88 -14.62
N ASN A 410 -20.90 -6.43 -14.59
CA ASN A 410 -20.65 -7.83 -14.29
C ASN A 410 -20.87 -8.11 -12.80
N ALA A 411 -21.75 -9.07 -12.50
CA ALA A 411 -22.11 -9.46 -11.14
C ALA A 411 -21.17 -10.56 -10.60
N GLY A 412 -20.99 -10.59 -9.28
CA GLY A 412 -20.34 -11.66 -8.55
C GLY A 412 -21.31 -12.37 -7.60
N TYR A 413 -20.77 -13.14 -6.68
CA TYR A 413 -21.52 -13.96 -5.73
C TYR A 413 -22.54 -13.19 -4.89
N VAL A 414 -22.19 -11.98 -4.44
CA VAL A 414 -23.03 -11.21 -3.51
C VAL A 414 -24.12 -10.38 -4.18
N ASN A 415 -24.01 -10.12 -5.49
CA ASN A 415 -24.82 -9.12 -6.18
C ASN A 415 -25.51 -9.62 -7.46
N GLY A 416 -25.72 -10.93 -7.59
CA GLY A 416 -26.58 -11.49 -8.64
C GLY A 416 -26.02 -12.65 -9.46
N ALA A 417 -24.81 -13.11 -9.18
CA ALA A 417 -24.20 -14.25 -9.85
C ALA A 417 -23.71 -15.31 -8.83
N PRO A 418 -24.64 -15.96 -8.10
CA PRO A 418 -24.29 -16.86 -6.99
C PRO A 418 -23.51 -18.09 -7.44
N GLN A 419 -23.45 -18.43 -8.74
CA GLN A 419 -22.63 -19.52 -9.29
C GLN A 419 -21.12 -19.31 -9.04
N HIS A 420 -20.66 -18.07 -8.79
CA HIS A 420 -19.28 -17.77 -8.35
C HIS A 420 -18.98 -18.29 -6.94
N GLY A 421 -19.94 -18.94 -6.28
CA GLY A 421 -19.71 -19.68 -5.03
C GLY A 421 -18.63 -20.76 -5.14
N HIS A 422 -18.37 -21.29 -6.34
CA HIS A 422 -17.27 -22.23 -6.55
C HIS A 422 -15.90 -21.58 -6.30
N GLU A 423 -15.70 -20.36 -6.79
CA GLU A 423 -14.46 -19.61 -6.59
C GLU A 423 -14.36 -19.08 -5.14
N VAL A 424 -15.48 -18.65 -4.57
CA VAL A 424 -15.54 -18.23 -3.15
C VAL A 424 -15.14 -19.38 -2.21
N LEU A 425 -15.47 -20.62 -2.52
CA LEU A 425 -15.02 -21.80 -1.74
C LEU A 425 -13.49 -21.91 -1.69
N HIS A 426 -12.77 -21.59 -2.80
CA HIS A 426 -11.32 -21.58 -2.81
C HIS A 426 -10.74 -20.44 -2.00
N SER A 427 -11.40 -19.27 -1.99
CA SER A 427 -11.02 -18.09 -1.22
C SER A 427 -10.98 -18.36 0.29
N ILE A 428 -11.89 -19.19 0.81
CA ILE A 428 -11.97 -19.54 2.24
C ILE A 428 -10.65 -20.08 2.77
N GLY A 429 -9.99 -20.98 2.00
CA GLY A 429 -8.70 -21.59 2.33
C GLY A 429 -7.50 -20.87 1.72
N ALA A 430 -7.64 -19.61 1.31
CA ALA A 430 -6.59 -18.82 0.68
C ALA A 430 -6.00 -19.51 -0.57
N TRP A 431 -6.85 -20.10 -1.41
CA TRP A 431 -6.48 -20.74 -2.69
C TRP A 431 -5.40 -21.81 -2.59
N ARG A 432 -5.11 -22.33 -1.41
CA ARG A 432 -4.07 -23.36 -1.17
C ARG A 432 -4.37 -24.72 -1.80
N GLY A 433 -5.54 -24.89 -2.39
CA GLY A 433 -5.92 -26.08 -3.14
C GLY A 433 -5.34 -26.19 -4.56
N GLY A 434 -4.53 -25.21 -5.01
CA GLY A 434 -3.89 -25.24 -6.32
C GLY A 434 -4.82 -24.98 -7.49
N GLN A 435 -5.70 -24.01 -7.35
CA GLN A 435 -6.64 -23.62 -8.40
C GLN A 435 -6.04 -22.50 -9.27
N HIS A 436 -6.55 -22.32 -10.48
CA HIS A 436 -6.17 -21.26 -11.43
C HIS A 436 -4.66 -21.20 -11.76
N GLY A 437 -3.95 -22.33 -11.58
CA GLY A 437 -2.54 -22.46 -11.96
C GLY A 437 -1.54 -21.86 -11.00
N TYR A 438 -1.94 -21.53 -9.77
CA TYR A 438 -1.03 -21.11 -8.71
C TYR A 438 -1.31 -21.84 -7.39
N TRP A 439 -0.27 -21.92 -6.54
CA TRP A 439 -0.25 -22.75 -5.35
C TRP A 439 0.35 -22.00 -4.16
N PRO A 440 -0.42 -21.15 -3.46
CA PRO A 440 0.07 -20.54 -2.25
C PRO A 440 0.48 -21.62 -1.22
N ARG A 441 1.68 -21.49 -0.68
CA ARG A 441 2.20 -22.43 0.34
C ARG A 441 1.68 -22.09 1.73
N GLN A 442 1.43 -20.81 1.97
CA GLN A 442 0.93 -20.26 3.22
C GLN A 442 -0.29 -19.38 2.95
N ALA A 443 -1.25 -19.37 3.86
CA ALA A 443 -2.40 -18.47 3.74
C ALA A 443 -1.96 -16.98 3.74
N GLY A 444 -0.91 -16.65 4.50
CA GLY A 444 -0.35 -15.29 4.55
C GLY A 444 0.21 -14.76 3.22
N GLN A 445 0.39 -15.62 2.20
CA GLN A 445 0.73 -15.18 0.85
C GLN A 445 -0.45 -14.58 0.08
N VAL A 446 -1.67 -14.66 0.60
CA VAL A 446 -2.88 -14.21 -0.09
C VAL A 446 -3.47 -13.00 0.61
N VAL A 447 -3.51 -11.89 -0.12
CA VAL A 447 -4.21 -10.67 0.30
C VAL A 447 -5.66 -10.78 -0.18
N GLN A 448 -6.58 -10.93 0.78
CA GLN A 448 -8.02 -11.05 0.55
C GLN A 448 -8.64 -9.66 0.52
N TYR A 449 -9.21 -9.25 -0.60
CA TYR A 449 -9.78 -7.92 -0.76
C TYR A 449 -10.96 -7.92 -1.73
N ILE A 450 -11.72 -6.85 -1.72
CA ILE A 450 -12.84 -6.62 -2.63
C ILE A 450 -12.78 -5.26 -3.31
N SER A 451 -12.14 -4.28 -2.71
CA SER A 451 -11.87 -2.98 -3.35
C SER A 451 -10.50 -2.42 -2.92
N ALA A 452 -9.94 -1.58 -3.75
CA ALA A 452 -8.73 -0.80 -3.56
C ALA A 452 -8.95 0.59 -4.19
N HIS A 453 -7.91 1.41 -4.25
CA HIS A 453 -8.00 2.72 -4.91
C HIS A 453 -8.37 2.64 -6.39
N ASP A 454 -7.91 1.58 -7.09
CA ASP A 454 -8.23 1.31 -8.50
C ASP A 454 -9.66 0.82 -8.71
N ASN A 455 -10.21 1.17 -9.87
CA ASN A 455 -11.53 0.80 -10.35
C ASN A 455 -12.67 1.40 -9.47
N LEU A 456 -13.88 0.85 -9.60
CA LEU A 456 -15.02 1.29 -8.81
C LEU A 456 -14.84 0.91 -7.33
N THR A 457 -15.22 1.81 -6.42
CA THR A 457 -15.40 1.45 -5.01
C THR A 457 -16.37 0.26 -4.89
N LEU A 458 -16.37 -0.43 -3.77
CA LEU A 458 -17.35 -1.51 -3.57
C LEU A 458 -18.79 -0.99 -3.74
N TRP A 459 -19.11 0.15 -3.10
CA TRP A 459 -20.45 0.75 -3.17
C TRP A 459 -20.85 1.07 -4.61
N ASP A 460 -19.96 1.72 -5.39
CA ASP A 460 -20.24 2.10 -6.77
C ASP A 460 -20.39 0.87 -7.68
N LYS A 461 -19.60 -0.19 -7.44
CA LYS A 461 -19.73 -1.46 -8.16
C LYS A 461 -21.07 -2.13 -7.88
N LEU A 462 -21.49 -2.19 -6.63
CA LEU A 462 -22.80 -2.76 -6.24
C LEU A 462 -23.94 -1.92 -6.85
N ALA A 463 -23.82 -0.60 -6.81
CA ALA A 463 -24.80 0.31 -7.40
C ALA A 463 -24.88 0.14 -8.93
N ALA A 464 -23.75 0.01 -9.62
CA ALA A 464 -23.71 -0.19 -11.06
C ALA A 464 -24.40 -1.51 -11.49
N VAL A 465 -24.07 -2.63 -10.82
CA VAL A 465 -24.72 -3.93 -11.07
C VAL A 465 -26.22 -3.85 -10.77
N GLY A 466 -26.59 -3.21 -9.66
CA GLY A 466 -27.99 -2.98 -9.25
C GLY A 466 -28.70 -1.91 -10.08
N ARG A 467 -28.02 -1.26 -11.03
CA ARG A 467 -28.53 -0.17 -11.87
C ARG A 467 -29.08 1.01 -11.06
N ARG A 468 -28.45 1.31 -9.91
CA ARG A 468 -28.75 2.49 -9.10
C ARG A 468 -28.10 3.71 -9.74
N ARG A 469 -28.78 4.86 -9.66
CA ARG A 469 -28.29 6.14 -10.22
C ARG A 469 -27.92 7.14 -9.13
N ASP A 470 -28.51 6.97 -7.96
CA ASP A 470 -28.22 7.76 -6.78
C ASP A 470 -27.20 7.00 -5.92
N TYR A 471 -25.97 7.46 -5.92
CA TYR A 471 -24.88 6.88 -5.14
C TYR A 471 -24.86 7.36 -3.68
N ASP A 472 -25.58 8.45 -3.36
CA ASP A 472 -25.58 9.06 -2.03
C ASP A 472 -26.67 8.52 -1.13
N ALA A 473 -27.75 8.02 -1.71
CA ALA A 473 -28.84 7.46 -0.95
C ALA A 473 -28.47 6.09 -0.34
N PRO A 474 -28.78 5.84 0.94
CA PRO A 474 -28.68 4.50 1.50
C PRO A 474 -29.69 3.56 0.81
N ASP A 475 -29.22 2.39 0.38
CA ASP A 475 -30.03 1.34 -0.23
C ASP A 475 -29.89 0.05 0.58
N ALA A 476 -31.00 -0.48 1.05
CA ALA A 476 -31.01 -1.65 1.94
C ALA A 476 -30.41 -2.91 1.28
N GLU A 477 -30.60 -3.09 -0.04
CA GLU A 477 -30.03 -4.21 -0.79
C GLU A 477 -28.50 -4.04 -0.94
N LEU A 478 -28.03 -2.84 -1.29
CA LEU A 478 -26.60 -2.56 -1.40
C LEU A 478 -25.90 -2.71 -0.03
N LEU A 479 -26.53 -2.26 1.05
CA LEU A 479 -26.02 -2.45 2.42
C LEU A 479 -25.90 -3.93 2.80
N ALA A 480 -26.89 -4.76 2.42
CA ALA A 480 -26.84 -6.20 2.67
C ALA A 480 -25.74 -6.88 1.84
N GLN A 481 -25.61 -6.52 0.56
CA GLN A 481 -24.56 -7.03 -0.33
C GLN A 481 -23.17 -6.63 0.17
N ASN A 482 -23.00 -5.38 0.63
CA ASN A 482 -21.74 -4.90 1.21
C ASN A 482 -21.36 -5.70 2.47
N ARG A 483 -22.33 -5.91 3.41
CA ARG A 483 -22.09 -6.73 4.61
C ARG A 483 -21.73 -8.18 4.27
N LEU A 484 -22.40 -8.78 3.28
CA LEU A 484 -22.06 -10.14 2.85
C LEU A 484 -20.66 -10.20 2.24
N ALA A 485 -20.30 -9.23 1.39
CA ALA A 485 -18.97 -9.14 0.80
C ALA A 485 -17.87 -9.00 1.88
N ALA A 486 -18.07 -8.10 2.84
CA ALA A 486 -17.19 -7.95 4.01
C ALA A 486 -17.10 -9.25 4.82
N GLY A 487 -18.24 -9.87 5.08
CA GLY A 487 -18.31 -11.14 5.82
C GLY A 487 -17.50 -12.25 5.16
N ILE A 488 -17.48 -12.31 3.84
CA ILE A 488 -16.71 -13.30 3.09
C ILE A 488 -15.21 -13.08 3.29
N TYR A 489 -14.64 -11.97 2.83
CA TYR A 489 -13.18 -11.82 2.87
C TYR A 489 -12.61 -11.71 4.28
N LEU A 490 -13.39 -11.18 5.25
CA LEU A 490 -12.99 -11.12 6.66
C LEU A 490 -13.06 -12.50 7.36
N THR A 491 -13.75 -13.48 6.80
CA THR A 491 -13.75 -14.86 7.33
C THR A 491 -12.94 -15.84 6.47
N CYS A 492 -12.35 -15.40 5.37
CA CYS A 492 -11.36 -16.16 4.62
C CYS A 492 -9.99 -16.15 5.30
N GLN A 493 -9.21 -17.23 5.16
CA GLN A 493 -7.80 -17.24 5.56
C GLN A 493 -6.97 -16.30 4.69
N GLY A 494 -5.87 -15.77 5.21
CA GLY A 494 -4.99 -14.80 4.52
C GLY A 494 -4.99 -13.43 5.18
N LEU A 495 -4.46 -12.42 4.50
CA LEU A 495 -4.39 -11.04 4.96
C LEU A 495 -5.59 -10.25 4.41
N PRO A 496 -6.55 -9.82 5.23
CA PRO A 496 -7.64 -8.98 4.77
C PRO A 496 -7.16 -7.56 4.50
N PHE A 497 -7.63 -7.02 3.39
CA PHE A 497 -7.34 -5.67 2.95
C PHE A 497 -8.65 -4.97 2.54
N MET A 498 -8.79 -3.70 2.86
CA MET A 498 -9.95 -2.89 2.56
C MET A 498 -9.57 -1.47 2.16
N GLN A 499 -10.27 -0.92 1.18
CA GLN A 499 -10.17 0.50 0.83
C GLN A 499 -10.82 1.35 1.92
N ALA A 500 -10.19 2.48 2.27
CA ALA A 500 -10.78 3.46 3.19
C ALA A 500 -12.18 3.87 2.76
N GLY A 501 -13.13 3.74 3.67
CA GLY A 501 -14.53 4.07 3.41
C GLY A 501 -15.37 2.92 2.86
N GLU A 502 -14.79 1.77 2.52
CA GLU A 502 -15.57 0.58 2.13
C GLU A 502 -16.61 0.25 3.20
N GLU A 503 -16.23 0.41 4.46
CA GLU A 503 -17.01 0.13 5.67
C GLU A 503 -18.14 1.14 5.96
N TRP A 504 -18.22 2.24 5.21
CA TRP A 504 -19.39 3.15 5.22
C TRP A 504 -19.92 3.45 3.82
N GLY A 505 -19.65 2.54 2.85
CA GLY A 505 -20.17 2.68 1.50
C GLY A 505 -19.63 3.92 0.77
N ARG A 506 -18.31 4.19 0.85
CA ARG A 506 -17.63 5.26 0.12
C ARG A 506 -17.99 5.21 -1.35
N THR A 507 -18.36 6.35 -1.90
CA THR A 507 -18.62 6.52 -3.34
C THR A 507 -17.65 7.51 -3.96
N LYS A 508 -17.29 7.28 -5.20
CA LYS A 508 -16.67 8.22 -6.11
C LYS A 508 -17.63 8.56 -7.27
N HIS A 509 -18.93 8.37 -7.03
CA HIS A 509 -20.02 8.61 -7.98
C HIS A 509 -19.85 7.88 -9.33
N GLY A 510 -19.27 6.66 -9.27
CA GLY A 510 -19.03 5.83 -10.45
C GLY A 510 -17.76 6.18 -11.21
N ASP A 511 -16.92 7.08 -10.71
CA ASP A 511 -15.59 7.32 -11.27
C ASP A 511 -14.66 6.16 -10.91
N HIS A 512 -14.23 5.42 -11.92
CA HIS A 512 -13.37 4.25 -11.76
C HIS A 512 -11.88 4.57 -11.91
N ASN A 513 -11.51 5.82 -12.27
CA ASN A 513 -10.12 6.20 -12.53
C ASN A 513 -9.85 7.66 -12.14
N SER A 514 -10.04 7.95 -10.85
CA SER A 514 -9.96 9.31 -10.29
C SER A 514 -8.53 9.75 -9.91
N TYR A 515 -7.48 9.14 -10.50
CA TYR A 515 -6.07 9.35 -10.09
C TYR A 515 -5.58 10.80 -10.24
N GLN A 516 -6.14 11.56 -11.17
CA GLN A 516 -5.93 13.01 -11.36
C GLN A 516 -7.26 13.78 -11.24
N GLY A 517 -8.26 13.15 -10.65
CA GLY A 517 -9.57 13.77 -10.44
C GLY A 517 -9.50 14.87 -9.37
N PRO A 518 -10.58 15.65 -9.21
CA PRO A 518 -10.62 16.62 -8.15
C PRO A 518 -10.55 15.91 -6.78
N LEU A 519 -9.89 16.56 -5.81
CA LEU A 519 -9.80 16.06 -4.44
C LEU A 519 -11.20 15.80 -3.83
N GLU A 520 -12.20 16.58 -4.22
CA GLU A 520 -13.60 16.37 -3.82
C GLU A 520 -14.17 14.99 -4.15
N THR A 521 -13.75 14.37 -5.26
CA THR A 521 -14.15 13.00 -5.62
C THR A 521 -13.43 11.97 -4.74
N ASN A 522 -12.23 12.28 -4.30
CA ASN A 522 -11.32 11.35 -3.64
C ASN A 522 -11.33 11.46 -2.10
N LYS A 523 -11.59 12.65 -1.54
CA LYS A 523 -11.60 12.84 -0.08
C LYS A 523 -12.58 11.90 0.62
N LEU A 524 -12.26 11.53 1.85
CA LEU A 524 -13.17 10.78 2.72
C LEU A 524 -14.27 11.71 3.22
N ASP A 525 -15.53 11.38 2.92
CA ASP A 525 -16.72 12.09 3.40
C ASP A 525 -17.07 11.63 4.83
N TRP A 526 -16.56 12.36 5.82
CA TRP A 526 -16.79 12.05 7.22
C TRP A 526 -18.25 12.28 7.64
N THR A 527 -18.99 13.16 6.95
CA THR A 527 -20.43 13.35 7.18
C THR A 527 -21.20 12.10 6.79
N ARG A 528 -20.89 11.51 5.62
CA ARG A 528 -21.48 10.24 5.17
C ARG A 528 -21.19 9.10 6.15
N ALA A 529 -19.97 8.99 6.66
CA ALA A 529 -19.55 7.94 7.60
C ALA A 529 -20.41 7.89 8.85
N HIS A 530 -20.96 9.03 9.28
CA HIS A 530 -21.78 9.16 10.47
C HIS A 530 -23.30 9.20 10.22
N ARG A 531 -23.76 9.06 8.96
CA ARG A 531 -25.18 8.85 8.69
C ARG A 531 -25.62 7.49 9.28
N PRO A 532 -26.82 7.39 9.90
CA PRO A 532 -27.20 6.21 10.68
C PRO A 532 -27.04 4.87 9.97
N GLU A 533 -27.38 4.79 8.69
CA GLU A 533 -27.31 3.56 7.90
C GLU A 533 -25.86 3.14 7.63
N PHE A 534 -24.99 4.10 7.36
CA PHE A 534 -23.57 3.87 7.10
C PHE A 534 -22.77 3.66 8.39
N ALA A 535 -23.13 4.35 9.46
CA ALA A 535 -22.59 4.08 10.79
C ALA A 535 -22.92 2.66 11.28
N ALA A 536 -24.13 2.15 10.96
CA ALA A 536 -24.50 0.77 11.24
C ALA A 536 -23.65 -0.24 10.40
N LEU A 537 -23.33 0.11 9.14
CA LEU A 537 -22.43 -0.69 8.31
C LEU A 537 -21.02 -0.71 8.93
N THR A 538 -20.47 0.44 9.34
CA THR A 538 -19.20 0.53 10.06
C THR A 538 -19.18 -0.33 11.31
N ALA A 539 -20.25 -0.29 12.10
CA ALA A 539 -20.37 -1.14 13.31
C ALA A 539 -20.31 -2.63 12.98
N PHE A 540 -20.90 -3.05 11.84
CA PHE A 540 -20.80 -4.42 11.35
C PHE A 540 -19.34 -4.80 11.01
N TYR A 541 -18.62 -3.98 10.24
CA TYR A 541 -17.21 -4.21 9.91
C TYR A 541 -16.33 -4.31 11.17
N ARG A 542 -16.52 -3.39 12.12
CA ARG A 542 -15.86 -3.42 13.42
C ARG A 542 -16.08 -4.74 14.16
N GLY A 543 -17.33 -5.22 14.17
CA GLY A 543 -17.70 -6.49 14.76
C GLY A 543 -17.04 -7.68 14.06
N MET A 544 -17.00 -7.70 12.74
CA MET A 544 -16.35 -8.75 11.95
C MET A 544 -14.82 -8.76 12.14
N LEU A 545 -14.17 -7.61 12.18
CA LEU A 545 -12.74 -7.49 12.51
C LEU A 545 -12.46 -8.01 13.93
N ALA A 546 -13.33 -7.71 14.89
CA ALA A 546 -13.22 -8.24 16.26
C ALA A 546 -13.38 -9.76 16.33
N ILE A 547 -14.35 -10.34 15.60
CA ILE A 547 -14.53 -11.80 15.47
C ILE A 547 -13.25 -12.41 14.91
N ARG A 548 -12.70 -11.87 13.81
CA ARG A 548 -11.48 -12.37 13.18
C ARG A 548 -10.28 -12.37 14.14
N ARG A 549 -10.08 -11.29 14.91
CA ARG A 549 -8.99 -11.19 15.89
C ARG A 549 -9.12 -12.19 17.04
N THR A 550 -10.32 -12.52 17.46
CA THR A 550 -10.57 -13.47 18.56
C THR A 550 -10.61 -14.92 18.12
N CYS A 551 -11.03 -15.18 16.87
CA CYS A 551 -11.08 -16.51 16.28
C CYS A 551 -9.87 -16.69 15.34
N ALA A 552 -8.68 -16.90 15.91
CA ALA A 552 -7.42 -16.95 15.16
C ALA A 552 -7.43 -17.94 13.97
N ARG A 553 -8.24 -18.98 14.04
CA ARG A 553 -8.38 -19.98 12.96
C ARG A 553 -9.10 -19.47 11.72
N ILE A 554 -9.99 -18.50 11.87
CA ILE A 554 -10.58 -17.80 10.73
C ILE A 554 -9.46 -17.10 9.94
N ALA A 555 -8.53 -16.45 10.66
CA ALA A 555 -7.45 -15.71 10.04
C ALA A 555 -6.46 -16.61 9.29
N GLY A 556 -6.09 -17.77 9.85
CA GLY A 556 -5.18 -18.75 9.26
C GLY A 556 -3.94 -18.13 8.64
N ALA A 557 -3.07 -17.52 9.46
CA ALA A 557 -1.96 -16.72 8.93
C ALA A 557 -0.86 -17.59 8.31
N TYR A 558 -0.44 -18.65 9.02
CA TYR A 558 0.63 -19.54 8.59
C TYR A 558 0.36 -20.97 9.03
N GLY A 559 0.47 -21.92 8.10
CA GLY A 559 0.49 -23.35 8.39
C GLY A 559 -0.79 -23.96 8.97
N GLU A 560 -1.86 -23.21 9.10
CA GLU A 560 -3.13 -23.72 9.58
C GLU A 560 -3.79 -24.65 8.56
N PRO A 561 -4.54 -25.67 9.02
CA PRO A 561 -5.31 -26.53 8.14
C PRO A 561 -6.33 -25.74 7.31
N GLN A 562 -6.71 -26.32 6.16
CA GLN A 562 -7.82 -25.77 5.39
C GLN A 562 -9.14 -25.94 6.15
N PRO A 563 -10.08 -24.99 6.05
CA PRO A 563 -11.39 -25.13 6.66
C PRO A 563 -12.16 -26.34 6.14
N PHE A 564 -12.94 -26.98 7.02
CA PHE A 564 -13.83 -28.07 6.63
C PHE A 564 -15.10 -27.48 6.00
N VAL A 565 -15.31 -27.75 4.70
CA VAL A 565 -16.48 -27.28 3.95
C VAL A 565 -17.67 -28.22 4.18
N LEU A 566 -18.83 -27.63 4.51
CA LEU A 566 -20.07 -28.35 4.70
C LEU A 566 -20.77 -28.63 3.36
N ALA A 567 -21.37 -29.81 3.20
CA ALA A 567 -22.19 -30.11 2.04
C ALA A 567 -23.56 -29.42 2.17
N LEU A 568 -23.78 -28.34 1.45
CA LEU A 568 -25.04 -27.59 1.42
C LEU A 568 -25.67 -27.65 0.04
N GLN A 569 -26.98 -27.33 -0.04
CA GLN A 569 -27.71 -27.29 -1.31
C GLN A 569 -27.67 -25.87 -1.90
N GLY A 570 -27.84 -25.80 -3.21
CA GLY A 570 -27.88 -24.54 -3.95
C GLY A 570 -26.53 -23.81 -3.93
N TRP A 571 -26.58 -22.50 -3.74
CA TRP A 571 -25.41 -21.63 -3.72
C TRP A 571 -24.99 -21.22 -2.30
N LEU A 572 -25.57 -21.88 -1.29
CA LEU A 572 -25.16 -21.69 0.10
C LEU A 572 -23.75 -22.21 0.31
N ILE A 573 -22.97 -21.48 1.08
CA ILE A 573 -21.65 -21.92 1.53
C ILE A 573 -21.66 -22.02 3.04
N GLY A 574 -21.13 -23.11 3.58
CA GLY A 574 -20.92 -23.29 5.01
C GLY A 574 -19.59 -23.97 5.26
N PHE A 575 -18.88 -23.54 6.31
CA PHE A 575 -17.60 -24.15 6.67
C PHE A 575 -17.28 -23.99 8.16
N ILE A 576 -16.40 -24.83 8.65
CA ILE A 576 -15.85 -24.81 9.99
C ILE A 576 -14.34 -24.58 9.87
N PRO A 577 -13.81 -23.45 10.32
CA PRO A 577 -12.37 -23.31 10.53
C PRO A 577 -11.91 -24.32 11.57
N GLU A 578 -10.90 -25.13 11.25
CA GLU A 578 -10.40 -26.15 12.16
C GLU A 578 -9.76 -25.47 13.40
N SER A 579 -10.19 -25.85 14.59
CA SER A 579 -9.67 -25.33 15.85
C SER A 579 -9.24 -26.46 16.79
N PRO A 580 -8.05 -26.39 17.39
CA PRO A 580 -7.64 -27.34 18.43
C PRO A 580 -8.32 -27.08 19.78
N ASP A 581 -8.86 -25.86 20.01
CA ASP A 581 -9.59 -25.52 21.22
C ASP A 581 -11.09 -25.63 20.95
N PRO A 582 -11.81 -26.56 21.62
CA PRO A 582 -13.25 -26.71 21.44
C PRO A 582 -14.06 -25.47 21.86
N LYS A 583 -13.47 -24.54 22.62
CA LYS A 583 -14.15 -23.28 23.00
C LYS A 583 -14.13 -22.21 21.91
N ASP A 584 -13.26 -22.37 20.90
CA ASP A 584 -13.11 -21.44 19.77
C ASP A 584 -13.73 -21.99 18.47
N VAL A 585 -14.56 -23.03 18.57
CA VAL A 585 -15.21 -23.59 17.39
C VAL A 585 -16.29 -22.66 16.90
N VAL A 586 -16.15 -22.24 15.66
CA VAL A 586 -17.17 -21.46 14.94
C VAL A 586 -17.60 -22.18 13.68
N VAL A 587 -18.82 -21.91 13.24
CA VAL A 587 -19.31 -22.28 11.91
C VAL A 587 -19.74 -21.02 11.20
N VAL A 588 -19.38 -20.91 9.92
CA VAL A 588 -19.67 -19.75 9.07
C VAL A 588 -20.58 -20.18 7.94
N TYR A 589 -21.59 -19.37 7.65
CA TYR A 589 -22.52 -19.57 6.54
C TYR A 589 -22.62 -18.30 5.70
N TYR A 590 -22.65 -18.47 4.38
CA TYR A 590 -22.95 -17.41 3.40
C TYR A 590 -24.23 -17.76 2.66
N ASN A 591 -25.19 -16.84 2.68
CA ASN A 591 -26.43 -16.93 1.89
C ASN A 591 -26.46 -15.80 0.87
N PRO A 592 -26.21 -16.05 -0.43
CA PRO A 592 -26.31 -15.05 -1.50
C PRO A 592 -27.72 -14.86 -2.00
N GLU A 593 -28.65 -15.78 -1.62
CA GLU A 593 -30.02 -15.79 -2.11
C GLU A 593 -30.85 -14.65 -1.50
N ARG A 594 -31.79 -14.13 -2.26
CA ARG A 594 -32.74 -13.09 -1.82
C ARG A 594 -33.87 -13.61 -0.97
N THR A 595 -33.81 -14.88 -0.56
CA THR A 595 -34.78 -15.57 0.26
C THR A 595 -34.12 -16.19 1.48
N HIS A 596 -34.92 -16.39 2.52
CA HIS A 596 -34.49 -17.16 3.69
C HIS A 596 -34.16 -18.60 3.29
N GLN A 597 -33.11 -19.16 3.88
CA GLN A 597 -32.63 -20.49 3.59
C GLN A 597 -32.46 -21.29 4.89
N TRP A 598 -32.91 -22.54 4.90
CA TRP A 598 -32.72 -23.44 6.04
C TRP A 598 -31.41 -24.24 5.89
N VAL A 599 -30.63 -24.32 6.96
CA VAL A 599 -29.43 -25.14 7.04
C VAL A 599 -29.48 -26.06 8.26
N SER A 600 -28.98 -27.28 8.09
CA SER A 600 -28.68 -28.17 9.23
C SER A 600 -27.41 -27.68 9.92
N LEU A 601 -27.40 -27.72 11.24
CA LEU A 601 -26.23 -27.34 12.03
C LEU A 601 -25.39 -28.57 12.40
N PRO A 602 -24.07 -28.43 12.53
CA PRO A 602 -23.25 -29.45 13.15
C PRO A 602 -23.71 -29.74 14.58
N ILE A 603 -23.41 -30.95 15.06
CA ILE A 603 -23.79 -31.37 16.43
C ILE A 603 -23.21 -30.38 17.44
N GLY A 604 -24.07 -29.81 18.28
CA GLY A 604 -23.69 -28.84 19.29
C GLY A 604 -24.82 -27.87 19.65
N SER A 605 -24.50 -26.97 20.56
CA SER A 605 -25.36 -25.82 20.92
C SER A 605 -24.70 -24.56 20.42
N TRP A 606 -25.37 -23.81 19.56
CA TRP A 606 -24.78 -22.70 18.81
C TRP A 606 -25.46 -21.38 19.14
N ARG A 607 -24.67 -20.30 19.24
CA ARG A 607 -25.19 -18.92 19.34
C ARG A 607 -24.52 -18.01 18.29
N LYS A 608 -25.27 -17.00 17.87
CA LYS A 608 -24.81 -16.06 16.86
C LYS A 608 -23.70 -15.13 17.37
N LEU A 609 -22.68 -14.93 16.57
CA LEU A 609 -21.74 -13.82 16.62
C LEU A 609 -22.08 -12.75 15.56
N THR A 610 -22.73 -13.16 14.44
CA THR A 610 -23.35 -12.24 13.49
C THR A 610 -24.60 -12.87 12.87
N ASP A 611 -25.56 -12.02 12.52
CA ASP A 611 -26.82 -12.37 11.85
C ASP A 611 -26.95 -11.73 10.45
N GLY A 612 -25.83 -11.18 9.92
CA GLY A 612 -25.81 -10.45 8.66
C GLY A 612 -26.15 -8.95 8.78
N VAL A 613 -26.54 -8.49 9.97
CA VAL A 613 -26.78 -7.07 10.28
C VAL A 613 -25.90 -6.60 11.43
N HIS A 614 -25.86 -7.39 12.49
CA HIS A 614 -25.04 -7.15 13.68
C HIS A 614 -23.89 -8.13 13.72
N ALA A 615 -22.74 -7.70 14.20
CA ALA A 615 -21.56 -8.54 14.40
C ALA A 615 -20.84 -8.16 15.70
N GLY A 616 -20.27 -9.15 16.39
CA GLY A 616 -19.48 -8.94 17.61
C GLY A 616 -19.00 -10.22 18.26
N THR A 617 -18.15 -10.10 19.25
CA THR A 617 -17.52 -11.24 19.94
C THR A 617 -18.39 -11.83 21.07
N THR A 618 -19.41 -11.08 21.52
CA THR A 618 -20.37 -11.54 22.53
C THR A 618 -21.52 -12.27 21.84
N PRO A 619 -21.73 -13.58 22.11
CA PRO A 619 -22.84 -14.32 21.50
C PRO A 619 -24.21 -13.75 21.89
N PHE A 620 -25.12 -13.73 20.93
CA PHE A 620 -26.49 -13.21 21.13
C PHE A 620 -27.56 -14.12 20.52
N GLY A 621 -28.82 -13.79 20.80
CA GLY A 621 -29.98 -14.54 20.31
C GLY A 621 -30.21 -15.87 21.04
N PRO A 622 -31.11 -16.72 20.55
CA PRO A 622 -31.39 -18.02 21.14
C PRO A 622 -30.24 -19.03 20.87
N ILE A 623 -30.30 -20.17 21.58
CA ILE A 623 -29.44 -21.32 21.29
C ILE A 623 -30.06 -22.11 20.13
N TYR A 624 -29.27 -22.38 19.12
CA TYR A 624 -29.62 -23.22 17.97
C TYR A 624 -28.95 -24.59 18.11
N ARG A 625 -29.60 -25.68 17.66
CA ARG A 625 -29.03 -27.05 17.77
C ARG A 625 -29.07 -27.81 16.46
N ASP A 626 -30.23 -28.11 15.92
CA ASP A 626 -30.35 -29.04 14.78
C ASP A 626 -30.36 -28.32 13.43
N ALA A 627 -31.04 -27.19 13.38
CA ALA A 627 -31.20 -26.39 12.19
C ALA A 627 -31.46 -24.92 12.52
N MET A 628 -31.24 -24.04 11.56
CA MET A 628 -31.60 -22.63 11.64
C MET A 628 -31.94 -22.05 10.27
N GLU A 629 -32.65 -20.95 10.29
CA GLU A 629 -32.94 -20.14 9.13
C GLU A 629 -31.85 -19.03 8.96
N LEU A 630 -31.27 -18.97 7.78
CA LEU A 630 -30.32 -17.90 7.38
C LEU A 630 -31.10 -16.76 6.72
N PRO A 631 -30.84 -15.49 7.09
CA PRO A 631 -31.43 -14.35 6.40
C PRO A 631 -30.99 -14.24 4.94
N PRO A 632 -31.74 -13.54 4.07
CA PRO A 632 -31.35 -13.26 2.71
C PRO A 632 -30.07 -12.40 2.65
N VAL A 633 -29.24 -12.60 1.65
CA VAL A 633 -28.01 -11.83 1.36
C VAL A 633 -27.23 -11.55 2.65
N SER A 634 -26.77 -12.61 3.29
CA SER A 634 -26.19 -12.50 4.64
C SER A 634 -25.02 -13.43 4.91
N VAL A 635 -24.16 -13.02 5.83
CA VAL A 635 -23.19 -13.89 6.50
C VAL A 635 -23.68 -14.18 7.91
N THR A 636 -23.60 -15.42 8.34
CA THR A 636 -23.90 -15.86 9.70
C THR A 636 -22.70 -16.58 10.28
N VAL A 637 -22.24 -16.14 11.44
CA VAL A 637 -21.17 -16.80 12.20
C VAL A 637 -21.78 -17.24 13.53
N LEU A 638 -21.64 -18.53 13.83
CA LEU A 638 -22.09 -19.11 15.09
C LEU A 638 -20.87 -19.62 15.87
N ARG A 639 -20.93 -19.48 17.19
CA ARG A 639 -19.95 -20.05 18.11
C ARG A 639 -20.60 -21.18 18.92
N LEU A 640 -19.84 -22.26 19.12
CA LEU A 640 -20.20 -23.36 19.98
C LEU A 640 -20.23 -22.89 21.45
N GLU A 641 -21.28 -23.23 22.20
CA GLU A 641 -21.47 -22.88 23.62
C GLU A 641 -20.72 -23.87 24.54
#